data_712dae4469fc1c00a415678165e6de9d
#
_entry.id   712dae4469fc1c00a415678165e6de9d
#
_cell.length_a   1.000
_cell.length_b   1.000
_cell.length_c   1.000
_cell.angle_alpha   90.00
_cell.angle_beta   90.00
_cell.angle_gamma   90.00
#
_symmetry.space_group_name_H-M   'P 1'
#
loop_
_entity.id
_entity.type
_entity.pdbx_description
1 polymer ?
#
loop_
_entity_poly.entity_id
_entity_poly.type
_entity_poly.pdbx_seq_one_letter_code
_entity_poly.pdbx_strand_id
1 'polypeptide(L)'
;MFPGDHDIDRAVADLARLLPESLKPLARVAYDYRWSWSADGEALFKDIDAERWARCGHNPRRLLAEVHQPTLVNAGNDLEFVARVGRIAEELLQARARPSFTGFATPMRPVAFCCSEFGIHGSLPIYSGGLGVLAGDILKEAADLALPMVGVGLMYRTGYFHQRIDVTGYQHEYWIDADPERLPCVKVTGADGRPVAVNIPVNDEGVVAHIWRVDVGRVPLYLLDTDLPENSPVGRWVTSRLYESNRAIRLAQYAVLGVGGVRALRALGITPSVYHWNEGHPALGAFELLAQIKVSAQPACSDEEAWRQVREQVVFTTHTPVPAGNETYQRHEVLQMLWRIADVFGDREQFLALGRINPQWSEQAVGLTALALRASRHANAVSRRHGEVARAMWQPLFPAHAVRDVPITHVTNGVHVPTWLHGPMRKLLDQYLGEGWLRRADQATTWAPVVDIPAAQLWAARCDARRALVELVARRGAGDRLRRGDPLDYAEAVGSGFDPDRLTIGFARRIATYKRLHLVALLPDRALALLGGQHPVQFVFAGKAHPDDTAAKEVVRQVFSLKWAPGVAGRAAVLEDYDIPLAGHLVAGCDVWVNLPRPPNEASGTSGMKSCLGGGLQLSVLDGWWSEAFDGSNGWAIQGDVDNDHAAQDMRDAHALFDLLEREVVPMFYERDADGVPQRWVAMMRRSLMTHGPRFSATRMLVDYASRVYPHA
;
A
#
# COMPACT_ATOMS: atom_id res chain seq x y z
N MET A 1 21.25 17.99 -0.99
CA MET A 1 20.09 18.69 -1.55
C MET A 1 19.62 17.87 -2.75
N PHE A 2 18.33 17.54 -2.80
CA PHE A 2 17.78 16.79 -3.92
C PHE A 2 17.22 17.73 -5.00
N PRO A 3 17.18 17.32 -6.28
CA PRO A 3 16.54 18.08 -7.35
C PRO A 3 15.09 18.46 -7.01
N GLY A 4 14.72 19.71 -7.25
CA GLY A 4 13.42 20.27 -6.89
C GLY A 4 13.31 20.84 -5.47
N ASP A 5 14.39 20.82 -4.65
CA ASP A 5 14.34 21.45 -3.31
C ASP A 5 13.96 22.94 -3.41
N HIS A 6 14.51 23.68 -4.38
CA HIS A 6 14.19 25.09 -4.59
C HIS A 6 12.74 25.30 -5.07
N ASP A 7 12.16 24.33 -5.80
CA ASP A 7 10.76 24.41 -6.24
C ASP A 7 9.81 24.20 -5.06
N ILE A 8 10.14 23.26 -4.17
CA ILE A 8 9.43 23.08 -2.89
C ILE A 8 9.53 24.35 -2.04
N ASP A 9 10.73 24.93 -1.90
CA ASP A 9 10.93 26.13 -1.10
C ASP A 9 10.14 27.32 -1.64
N ARG A 10 10.07 27.49 -2.97
CA ARG A 10 9.24 28.49 -3.63
C ARG A 10 7.76 28.26 -3.34
N ALA A 11 7.26 27.04 -3.53
CA ALA A 11 5.87 26.71 -3.31
C ALA A 11 5.46 26.89 -1.83
N VAL A 12 6.35 26.53 -0.90
CA VAL A 12 6.16 26.79 0.54
C VAL A 12 6.10 28.28 0.83
N ALA A 13 7.00 29.09 0.24
CA ALA A 13 7.00 30.54 0.43
C ALA A 13 5.72 31.18 -0.12
N ASP A 14 5.23 30.71 -1.27
CA ASP A 14 3.99 31.20 -1.87
C ASP A 14 2.77 30.87 -1.00
N LEU A 15 2.67 29.64 -0.49
CA LEU A 15 1.60 29.25 0.43
C LEU A 15 1.68 30.05 1.76
N ALA A 16 2.88 30.25 2.30
CA ALA A 16 3.11 30.98 3.55
C ALA A 16 2.63 32.45 3.48
N ARG A 17 2.61 33.08 2.29
CA ARG A 17 2.07 34.44 2.11
C ARG A 17 0.57 34.52 2.38
N LEU A 18 -0.16 33.41 2.27
CA LEU A 18 -1.59 33.34 2.53
C LEU A 18 -1.91 33.16 4.03
N LEU A 19 -0.91 32.87 4.86
CA LEU A 19 -1.07 32.50 6.25
C LEU A 19 -0.70 33.62 7.20
N PRO A 20 -1.39 33.75 8.36
CA PRO A 20 -0.92 34.57 9.48
C PRO A 20 0.53 34.22 9.87
N GLU A 21 1.26 35.20 10.40
CA GLU A 21 2.70 35.02 10.76
C GLU A 21 2.94 33.81 11.66
N SER A 22 2.08 33.62 12.66
CA SER A 22 2.14 32.51 13.61
C SER A 22 1.90 31.13 12.98
N LEU A 23 1.24 31.06 11.82
CA LEU A 23 0.91 29.81 11.11
C LEU A 23 1.79 29.55 9.88
N LYS A 24 2.73 30.43 9.53
CA LYS A 24 3.62 30.22 8.37
C LYS A 24 4.35 28.86 8.36
N PRO A 25 4.76 28.29 9.51
CA PRO A 25 5.38 26.95 9.51
C PRO A 25 4.50 25.85 8.94
N LEU A 26 3.14 25.99 8.97
CA LEU A 26 2.21 25.04 8.35
C LEU A 26 2.41 24.88 6.85
N ALA A 27 2.92 25.93 6.15
CA ALA A 27 3.16 25.84 4.72
C ALA A 27 4.19 24.74 4.39
N ARG A 28 5.27 24.64 5.18
CA ARG A 28 6.27 23.55 5.01
C ARG A 28 5.68 22.19 5.38
N VAL A 29 4.94 22.12 6.47
CA VAL A 29 4.26 20.87 6.90
C VAL A 29 3.31 20.39 5.80
N ALA A 30 2.56 21.29 5.15
CA ALA A 30 1.60 20.94 4.11
C ALA A 30 2.24 20.33 2.84
N TYR A 31 3.50 20.64 2.55
CA TYR A 31 4.24 20.09 1.39
C TYR A 31 5.08 18.85 1.73
N ASP A 32 5.03 18.32 2.95
CA ASP A 32 5.76 17.11 3.34
C ASP A 32 4.83 16.13 4.04
N TYR A 33 4.57 14.98 3.44
CA TYR A 33 3.65 13.97 3.97
C TYR A 33 4.05 13.37 5.33
N ARG A 34 5.18 13.79 5.92
CA ARG A 34 5.61 13.38 7.28
C ARG A 34 4.51 13.60 8.32
N TRP A 35 3.73 14.65 8.20
CA TRP A 35 2.63 14.91 9.10
C TRP A 35 1.63 13.75 9.19
N SER A 36 1.43 12.99 8.11
CA SER A 36 0.40 11.95 8.04
C SER A 36 0.66 10.74 8.96
N TRP A 37 1.85 10.62 9.52
CA TRP A 37 2.18 9.59 10.52
C TRP A 37 2.79 10.16 11.81
N SER A 38 2.76 11.47 11.97
CA SER A 38 3.01 12.14 13.26
C SER A 38 1.78 12.04 14.17
N ALA A 39 1.99 11.98 15.48
CA ALA A 39 0.92 11.71 16.45
C ALA A 39 -0.28 12.68 16.35
N ASP A 40 -0.02 13.96 16.09
CA ASP A 40 -1.03 15.03 16.01
C ASP A 40 -1.12 15.66 14.62
N GLY A 41 -0.47 15.08 13.61
CA GLY A 41 -0.31 15.74 12.31
C GLY A 41 -1.61 15.95 11.55
N GLU A 42 -2.51 14.97 11.51
CA GLU A 42 -3.82 15.11 10.87
C GLU A 42 -4.72 16.09 11.66
N ALA A 43 -4.65 16.04 12.98
CA ALA A 43 -5.44 16.91 13.86
C ALA A 43 -5.14 18.38 13.62
N LEU A 44 -3.89 18.77 13.29
CA LEU A 44 -3.56 20.15 12.95
C LEU A 44 -4.44 20.72 11.84
N PHE A 45 -4.63 19.97 10.77
CA PHE A 45 -5.41 20.45 9.63
C PHE A 45 -6.92 20.37 9.90
N LYS A 46 -7.35 19.29 10.55
CA LYS A 46 -8.75 19.09 10.92
C LYS A 46 -9.26 20.17 11.88
N ASP A 47 -8.45 20.60 12.85
CA ASP A 47 -8.82 21.58 13.86
C ASP A 47 -8.94 23.01 13.30
N ILE A 48 -8.34 23.29 12.12
CA ILE A 48 -8.57 24.56 11.41
C ILE A 48 -10.01 24.65 10.91
N ASP A 49 -10.48 23.62 10.18
CA ASP A 49 -11.83 23.52 9.63
C ASP A 49 -12.12 22.07 9.25
N ALA A 50 -12.78 21.32 10.13
CA ALA A 50 -13.04 19.89 9.96
C ALA A 50 -13.92 19.58 8.74
N GLU A 51 -14.89 20.44 8.42
CA GLU A 51 -15.77 20.24 7.27
C GLU A 51 -15.03 20.46 5.96
N ARG A 52 -14.26 21.55 5.87
CA ARG A 52 -13.45 21.84 4.69
C ARG A 52 -12.33 20.83 4.52
N TRP A 53 -11.70 20.37 5.61
CA TRP A 53 -10.72 19.30 5.60
C TRP A 53 -11.25 18.04 4.89
N ALA A 54 -12.47 17.62 5.26
CA ALA A 54 -13.12 16.50 4.60
C ALA A 54 -13.45 16.80 3.12
N ARG A 55 -13.98 18.00 2.82
CA ARG A 55 -14.32 18.41 1.44
C ARG A 55 -13.10 18.56 0.52
N CYS A 56 -11.95 18.93 1.08
CA CYS A 56 -10.69 19.00 0.35
C CYS A 56 -10.03 17.62 0.12
N GLY A 57 -10.66 16.52 0.51
CA GLY A 57 -10.09 15.17 0.41
C GLY A 57 -8.86 15.01 1.30
N HIS A 58 -8.84 15.65 2.47
CA HIS A 58 -7.72 15.66 3.41
C HIS A 58 -6.40 16.15 2.80
N ASN A 59 -6.47 17.12 1.89
CA ASN A 59 -5.34 17.77 1.25
C ASN A 59 -4.96 19.05 2.00
N PRO A 60 -3.81 19.09 2.69
CA PRO A 60 -3.43 20.23 3.54
C PRO A 60 -3.13 21.49 2.74
N ARG A 61 -2.48 21.36 1.58
CA ARG A 61 -2.20 22.51 0.70
C ARG A 61 -3.51 23.18 0.25
N ARG A 62 -4.47 22.36 -0.18
CA ARG A 62 -5.76 22.81 -0.64
C ARG A 62 -6.58 23.44 0.49
N LEU A 63 -6.58 22.84 1.69
CA LEU A 63 -7.21 23.41 2.87
C LEU A 63 -6.67 24.81 3.15
N LEU A 64 -5.36 24.97 3.27
CA LEU A 64 -4.72 26.24 3.63
C LEU A 64 -4.92 27.34 2.55
N ALA A 65 -5.04 26.94 1.28
CA ALA A 65 -5.30 27.89 0.19
C ALA A 65 -6.79 28.28 0.06
N GLU A 66 -7.73 27.43 0.49
CA GLU A 66 -9.16 27.60 0.26
C GLU A 66 -9.95 27.99 1.53
N VAL A 67 -9.39 27.85 2.73
CA VAL A 67 -10.06 28.21 3.98
C VAL A 67 -10.20 29.73 4.12
N HIS A 68 -11.29 30.17 4.76
CA HIS A 68 -11.54 31.59 4.94
C HIS A 68 -10.49 32.26 5.84
N GLN A 69 -10.02 33.46 5.44
CA GLN A 69 -8.99 34.19 6.19
C GLN A 69 -9.34 34.42 7.68
N PRO A 70 -10.58 34.76 8.08
CA PRO A 70 -10.93 34.87 9.50
C PRO A 70 -10.70 33.60 10.29
N THR A 71 -10.91 32.40 9.69
CA THR A 71 -10.65 31.12 10.34
C THR A 71 -9.16 30.93 10.61
N LEU A 72 -8.30 31.27 9.64
CA LEU A 72 -6.84 31.24 9.82
C LEU A 72 -6.37 32.24 10.88
N VAL A 73 -6.93 33.46 10.90
CA VAL A 73 -6.61 34.46 11.91
C VAL A 73 -6.99 33.98 13.31
N ASN A 74 -8.17 33.38 13.47
CA ASN A 74 -8.60 32.81 14.75
C ASN A 74 -7.66 31.67 15.20
N ALA A 75 -7.33 30.73 14.33
CA ALA A 75 -6.37 29.67 14.61
C ALA A 75 -4.96 30.24 14.95
N GLY A 76 -4.54 31.32 14.28
CA GLY A 76 -3.25 31.97 14.53
C GLY A 76 -3.19 32.74 15.84
N ASN A 77 -4.34 33.06 16.46
CA ASN A 77 -4.46 33.68 17.78
C ASN A 77 -4.57 32.63 18.92
N ASP A 78 -4.81 31.39 18.61
CA ASP A 78 -4.82 30.28 19.57
C ASP A 78 -3.38 29.85 19.89
N LEU A 79 -2.90 30.21 21.08
CA LEU A 79 -1.52 29.96 21.51
C LEU A 79 -1.22 28.45 21.63
N GLU A 80 -2.20 27.63 22.01
CA GLU A 80 -2.02 26.18 22.11
C GLU A 80 -1.90 25.56 20.70
N PHE A 81 -2.75 25.97 19.79
CA PHE A 81 -2.67 25.54 18.39
C PHE A 81 -1.35 25.95 17.74
N VAL A 82 -0.92 27.21 17.91
CA VAL A 82 0.37 27.71 17.40
C VAL A 82 1.55 26.92 17.97
N ALA A 83 1.51 26.59 19.26
CA ALA A 83 2.55 25.76 19.87
C ALA A 83 2.59 24.34 19.26
N ARG A 84 1.44 23.74 18.96
CA ARG A 84 1.36 22.43 18.25
C ARG A 84 1.95 22.54 16.84
N VAL A 85 1.62 23.59 16.09
CA VAL A 85 2.20 23.87 14.77
C VAL A 85 3.73 23.94 14.85
N GLY A 86 4.25 24.70 15.81
CA GLY A 86 5.70 24.83 16.05
C GLY A 86 6.37 23.49 16.33
N ARG A 87 5.80 22.66 17.19
CA ARG A 87 6.36 21.33 17.50
C ARG A 87 6.44 20.43 16.27
N ILE A 88 5.36 20.31 15.49
CA ILE A 88 5.35 19.44 14.30
C ILE A 88 6.30 19.96 13.23
N ALA A 89 6.39 21.26 13.03
CA ALA A 89 7.35 21.86 12.10
C ALA A 89 8.79 21.58 12.54
N GLU A 90 9.09 21.69 13.84
CA GLU A 90 10.42 21.37 14.39
C GLU A 90 10.76 19.89 14.26
N GLU A 91 9.82 18.98 14.59
CA GLU A 91 9.98 17.53 14.39
C GLU A 91 10.30 17.19 12.94
N LEU A 92 9.66 17.86 11.97
CA LEU A 92 9.93 17.69 10.55
C LEU A 92 11.38 18.10 10.20
N LEU A 93 11.82 19.27 10.68
CA LEU A 93 13.15 19.78 10.44
C LEU A 93 14.22 18.86 11.05
N GLN A 94 14.01 18.42 12.29
CA GLN A 94 14.91 17.48 12.98
C GLN A 94 15.00 16.14 12.24
N ALA A 95 13.86 15.60 11.77
CA ALA A 95 13.83 14.36 11.00
C ALA A 95 14.61 14.49 9.69
N ARG A 96 14.52 15.63 9.02
CA ARG A 96 15.29 15.91 7.78
C ARG A 96 16.79 16.11 8.03
N ALA A 97 17.15 16.69 9.17
CA ALA A 97 18.54 16.99 9.54
C ALA A 97 19.32 15.76 10.08
N ARG A 98 18.65 14.67 10.41
CA ARG A 98 19.32 13.48 10.95
C ARG A 98 20.41 12.97 10.00
N PRO A 99 21.56 12.47 10.53
CA PRO A 99 22.58 11.81 9.73
C PRO A 99 21.97 10.66 8.91
N SER A 100 22.36 10.58 7.65
CA SER A 100 21.93 9.47 6.80
C SER A 100 22.53 8.15 7.25
N PHE A 101 21.77 7.07 7.04
CA PHE A 101 22.31 5.72 7.13
C PHE A 101 23.60 5.62 6.29
N THR A 102 24.61 4.99 6.84
CA THR A 102 25.92 4.79 6.17
C THR A 102 26.05 3.35 5.69
N GLY A 103 26.60 3.14 4.49
CA GLY A 103 26.81 1.81 3.93
C GLY A 103 26.74 1.81 2.40
N PHE A 104 25.96 0.92 1.82
CA PHE A 104 25.82 0.71 0.36
C PHE A 104 25.20 1.88 -0.40
N ALA A 105 24.48 2.78 0.28
CA ALA A 105 23.82 3.95 -0.30
C ALA A 105 24.24 5.24 0.40
N THR A 106 24.25 6.34 -0.36
CA THR A 106 24.50 7.69 0.14
C THR A 106 23.47 8.66 -0.45
N PRO A 107 23.29 9.87 0.10
CA PRO A 107 22.40 10.87 -0.52
C PRO A 107 22.73 11.18 -1.98
N MET A 108 23.99 11.05 -2.38
CA MET A 108 24.45 11.23 -3.78
C MET A 108 24.24 9.98 -4.64
N ARG A 109 24.14 8.80 -4.02
CA ARG A 109 23.90 7.50 -4.66
C ARG A 109 22.82 6.74 -3.89
N PRO A 110 21.56 7.19 -3.94
CA PRO A 110 20.46 6.57 -3.20
C PRO A 110 20.04 5.24 -3.82
N VAL A 111 19.21 4.48 -3.11
CA VAL A 111 18.40 3.42 -3.69
C VAL A 111 17.26 4.06 -4.48
N ALA A 112 17.10 3.72 -5.77
CA ALA A 112 15.93 4.11 -6.57
C ALA A 112 14.85 3.02 -6.46
N PHE A 113 13.81 3.28 -5.69
CA PHE A 113 12.67 2.38 -5.51
C PHE A 113 11.60 2.69 -6.56
N CYS A 114 11.46 1.81 -7.57
CA CYS A 114 10.57 1.99 -8.71
C CYS A 114 9.30 1.13 -8.53
N CYS A 115 8.15 1.77 -8.53
CA CYS A 115 6.85 1.11 -8.38
C CYS A 115 5.77 1.82 -9.20
N SER A 116 4.80 1.05 -9.72
CA SER A 116 3.67 1.62 -10.49
C SER A 116 2.70 2.40 -9.62
N GLU A 117 2.67 2.20 -8.31
CA GLU A 117 1.73 2.83 -7.38
C GLU A 117 2.36 3.09 -6.01
N PHE A 118 1.96 4.19 -5.35
CA PHE A 118 2.42 4.58 -4.01
C PHE A 118 1.26 5.04 -3.14
N GLY A 119 0.92 4.25 -2.13
CA GLY A 119 -0.09 4.56 -1.14
C GLY A 119 0.48 5.37 0.03
N ILE A 120 0.77 6.64 -0.18
CA ILE A 120 1.32 7.53 0.84
C ILE A 120 0.20 8.02 1.76
N HIS A 121 -0.83 8.64 1.18
CA HIS A 121 -1.99 9.19 1.89
C HIS A 121 -3.18 9.28 0.94
N GLY A 122 -4.42 9.32 1.48
CA GLY A 122 -5.64 9.43 0.68
C GLY A 122 -5.72 10.66 -0.22
N SER A 123 -5.05 11.75 0.15
CA SER A 123 -5.01 12.98 -0.66
C SER A 123 -4.07 12.91 -1.88
N LEU A 124 -3.29 11.83 -2.02
CA LEU A 124 -2.45 11.58 -3.19
C LEU A 124 -2.94 10.32 -3.90
N PRO A 125 -3.83 10.44 -4.90
CA PRO A 125 -4.57 9.30 -5.46
C PRO A 125 -3.77 8.51 -6.49
N ILE A 126 -2.57 8.06 -6.16
CA ILE A 126 -1.66 7.31 -7.04
C ILE A 126 -1.46 5.86 -6.58
N TYR A 127 -2.45 5.26 -5.95
CA TYR A 127 -2.45 3.87 -5.50
C TYR A 127 -3.82 3.22 -5.70
N SER A 128 -3.86 1.89 -5.71
CA SER A 128 -5.10 1.11 -5.75
C SER A 128 -5.23 0.13 -4.60
N GLY A 129 -4.17 -0.55 -4.24
CA GLY A 129 -4.23 -1.67 -3.31
C GLY A 129 -2.97 -1.91 -2.49
N GLY A 130 -2.78 -3.17 -2.07
CA GLY A 130 -1.73 -3.56 -1.13
C GLY A 130 -0.31 -3.32 -1.62
N LEU A 131 -0.07 -3.41 -2.94
CA LEU A 131 1.24 -3.13 -3.53
C LEU A 131 1.66 -1.68 -3.30
N GLY A 132 0.76 -0.73 -3.62
CA GLY A 132 1.02 0.69 -3.42
C GLY A 132 1.12 1.08 -1.96
N VAL A 133 0.28 0.49 -1.10
CA VAL A 133 0.34 0.74 0.35
C VAL A 133 1.67 0.25 0.92
N LEU A 134 2.18 -0.90 0.48
CA LEU A 134 3.52 -1.37 0.87
C LEU A 134 4.62 -0.44 0.37
N ALA A 135 4.54 0.02 -0.88
CA ALA A 135 5.49 0.99 -1.44
C ALA A 135 5.49 2.31 -0.63
N GLY A 136 4.31 2.77 -0.19
CA GLY A 136 4.18 3.91 0.73
C GLY A 136 4.83 3.64 2.08
N ASP A 137 4.58 2.48 2.69
CA ASP A 137 5.17 2.07 3.96
C ASP A 137 6.72 2.00 3.85
N ILE A 138 7.26 1.53 2.73
CA ILE A 138 8.70 1.49 2.46
C ILE A 138 9.31 2.92 2.42
N LEU A 139 8.70 3.86 1.68
CA LEU A 139 9.23 5.22 1.61
C LEU A 139 9.15 5.95 2.97
N LYS A 140 8.07 5.76 3.72
CA LYS A 140 7.92 6.33 5.07
C LYS A 140 8.96 5.78 6.04
N GLU A 141 9.16 4.46 6.04
CA GLU A 141 10.16 3.83 6.89
C GLU A 141 11.58 4.22 6.48
N ALA A 142 11.88 4.31 5.17
CA ALA A 142 13.17 4.80 4.69
C ALA A 142 13.43 6.25 5.17
N ALA A 143 12.38 7.09 5.22
CA ALA A 143 12.49 8.43 5.80
C ALA A 143 12.79 8.38 7.30
N ASP A 144 12.12 7.49 8.04
CA ASP A 144 12.29 7.34 9.49
C ASP A 144 13.63 6.69 9.88
N LEU A 145 14.16 5.79 9.06
CA LEU A 145 15.50 5.21 9.24
C LEU A 145 16.64 6.09 8.67
N ALA A 146 16.31 7.20 8.02
CA ALA A 146 17.25 8.03 7.29
C ALA A 146 18.04 7.26 6.21
N LEU A 147 17.44 6.22 5.62
CA LEU A 147 18.02 5.47 4.52
C LEU A 147 18.00 6.32 3.24
N PRO A 148 19.14 6.53 2.55
CA PRO A 148 19.14 7.25 1.29
C PRO A 148 18.34 6.52 0.21
N MET A 149 17.14 7.02 -0.07
CA MET A 149 16.21 6.44 -1.05
C MET A 149 15.52 7.54 -1.84
N VAL A 150 15.16 7.25 -3.06
CA VAL A 150 14.24 8.03 -3.89
C VAL A 150 13.18 7.11 -4.47
N GLY A 151 11.92 7.56 -4.47
CA GLY A 151 10.82 6.86 -5.15
C GLY A 151 10.72 7.30 -6.61
N VAL A 152 10.36 6.37 -7.50
CA VAL A 152 10.05 6.66 -8.92
C VAL A 152 8.72 6.00 -9.28
N GLY A 153 7.76 6.79 -9.76
CA GLY A 153 6.41 6.35 -10.10
C GLY A 153 5.78 7.18 -11.21
N LEU A 154 4.46 7.04 -11.34
CA LEU A 154 3.67 7.76 -12.34
C LEU A 154 2.66 8.69 -11.65
N MET A 155 2.44 9.87 -12.22
CA MET A 155 1.41 10.82 -11.80
C MET A 155 0.10 10.49 -12.51
N TYR A 156 -0.75 9.70 -11.86
CA TYR A 156 -2.05 9.36 -12.44
C TYR A 156 -3.06 10.48 -12.23
N ARG A 157 -3.60 11.02 -13.33
CA ARG A 157 -4.54 12.17 -13.31
C ARG A 157 -5.89 11.82 -12.73
N THR A 158 -6.39 10.62 -12.99
CA THR A 158 -7.67 10.16 -12.43
C THR A 158 -7.49 9.06 -11.38
N GLY A 159 -6.25 8.65 -11.12
CA GLY A 159 -5.92 7.65 -10.10
C GLY A 159 -6.56 6.30 -10.35
N TYR A 160 -7.02 5.68 -9.24
CA TYR A 160 -7.86 4.50 -9.25
C TYR A 160 -9.32 4.91 -9.08
N PHE A 161 -10.28 4.06 -9.45
CA PHE A 161 -11.70 4.41 -9.39
C PHE A 161 -12.23 4.57 -7.97
N HIS A 162 -13.29 5.36 -7.86
CA HIS A 162 -14.18 5.42 -6.70
C HIS A 162 -15.35 4.46 -6.88
N GLN A 163 -15.79 3.85 -5.78
CA GLN A 163 -16.84 2.84 -5.78
C GLN A 163 -18.16 3.43 -5.29
N ARG A 164 -19.25 3.05 -5.97
CA ARG A 164 -20.62 3.13 -5.47
C ARG A 164 -21.27 1.76 -5.59
N ILE A 165 -22.07 1.42 -4.61
CA ILE A 165 -22.88 0.20 -4.63
C ILE A 165 -24.35 0.63 -4.75
N ASP A 166 -25.07 0.12 -5.73
CA ASP A 166 -26.49 0.44 -5.92
C ASP A 166 -27.40 -0.37 -4.99
N VAL A 167 -28.71 -0.14 -5.08
CA VAL A 167 -29.72 -0.83 -4.25
C VAL A 167 -29.74 -2.34 -4.43
N THR A 168 -29.25 -2.85 -5.57
CA THR A 168 -29.17 -4.29 -5.87
C THR A 168 -27.88 -4.94 -5.36
N GLY A 169 -26.93 -4.12 -4.85
CA GLY A 169 -25.61 -4.56 -4.43
C GLY A 169 -24.57 -4.59 -5.54
N TYR A 170 -24.89 -4.08 -6.74
CA TYR A 170 -23.95 -4.03 -7.85
C TYR A 170 -22.99 -2.86 -7.68
N GLN A 171 -21.70 -3.11 -7.94
CA GLN A 171 -20.65 -2.09 -7.90
C GLN A 171 -20.61 -1.28 -9.19
N HIS A 172 -20.60 0.05 -9.06
CA HIS A 172 -20.34 1.03 -10.11
C HIS A 172 -19.04 1.77 -9.84
N GLU A 173 -18.34 2.10 -10.90
CA GLU A 173 -17.06 2.81 -10.86
C GLU A 173 -17.19 4.22 -11.46
N TYR A 174 -16.52 5.18 -10.82
CA TYR A 174 -16.35 6.52 -11.37
C TYR A 174 -14.95 7.05 -11.02
N TRP A 175 -14.46 7.98 -11.82
CA TRP A 175 -13.13 8.57 -11.67
C TRP A 175 -13.25 10.05 -11.39
N ILE A 176 -12.34 10.58 -10.60
CA ILE A 176 -12.24 12.00 -10.25
C ILE A 176 -10.88 12.49 -10.73
N ASP A 177 -10.89 13.57 -11.52
CA ASP A 177 -9.65 14.19 -11.97
C ASP A 177 -8.92 14.83 -10.77
N ALA A 178 -7.66 14.47 -10.61
CA ALA A 178 -6.75 15.09 -9.68
C ALA A 178 -5.86 16.09 -10.44
N ASP A 179 -5.95 17.36 -10.10
CA ASP A 179 -5.05 18.37 -10.63
C ASP A 179 -3.75 18.40 -9.81
N PRO A 180 -2.60 17.99 -10.38
CA PRO A 180 -1.33 17.99 -9.67
C PRO A 180 -0.93 19.38 -9.15
N GLU A 181 -1.35 20.46 -9.80
CA GLU A 181 -1.10 21.83 -9.33
C GLU A 181 -1.82 22.15 -8.01
N ARG A 182 -2.76 21.31 -7.58
CA ARG A 182 -3.51 21.44 -6.32
C ARG A 182 -3.10 20.39 -5.27
N LEU A 183 -2.22 19.48 -5.63
CA LEU A 183 -1.67 18.47 -4.71
C LEU A 183 -0.44 19.03 -3.96
N PRO A 184 -0.05 18.44 -2.82
CA PRO A 184 1.20 18.76 -2.12
C PRO A 184 2.43 18.24 -2.88
N CYS A 185 2.63 18.72 -4.10
CA CYS A 185 3.75 18.39 -4.98
C CYS A 185 4.16 19.61 -5.79
N VAL A 186 5.33 19.53 -6.41
CA VAL A 186 5.85 20.58 -7.29
C VAL A 186 6.39 19.97 -8.58
N LYS A 187 6.25 20.70 -9.67
CA LYS A 187 6.92 20.39 -10.92
C LYS A 187 8.41 20.73 -10.80
N VAL A 188 9.28 19.77 -11.06
CA VAL A 188 10.73 20.00 -10.96
C VAL A 188 11.20 20.84 -12.13
N THR A 189 11.93 21.92 -11.84
CA THR A 189 12.52 22.82 -12.86
C THR A 189 14.02 22.68 -12.93
N GLY A 190 14.57 22.86 -14.13
CA GLY A 190 16.01 22.94 -14.37
C GLY A 190 16.59 24.31 -13.98
N ALA A 191 17.90 24.47 -14.16
CA ALA A 191 18.60 25.73 -13.90
C ALA A 191 18.11 26.90 -14.77
N ASP A 192 17.50 26.61 -15.91
CA ASP A 192 16.85 27.55 -16.80
C ASP A 192 15.43 27.95 -16.41
N GLY A 193 14.91 27.41 -15.31
CA GLY A 193 13.56 27.62 -14.81
C GLY A 193 12.47 26.88 -15.59
N ARG A 194 12.82 26.07 -16.60
CA ARG A 194 11.86 25.25 -17.36
C ARG A 194 11.63 23.91 -16.68
N PRO A 195 10.43 23.29 -16.83
CA PRO A 195 10.20 21.95 -16.34
C PRO A 195 11.22 20.95 -16.90
N VAL A 196 11.75 20.10 -16.04
CA VAL A 196 12.57 18.97 -16.48
C VAL A 196 11.67 17.98 -17.22
N ALA A 197 12.05 17.69 -18.46
CA ALA A 197 11.30 16.80 -19.34
C ALA A 197 12.16 15.64 -19.83
N VAL A 198 11.54 14.48 -20.01
CA VAL A 198 12.16 13.29 -20.59
C VAL A 198 11.31 12.78 -21.75
N ASN A 199 11.96 12.35 -22.83
CA ASN A 199 11.29 11.72 -23.95
C ASN A 199 11.40 10.19 -23.82
N ILE A 200 10.31 9.49 -24.04
CA ILE A 200 10.22 8.03 -23.99
C ILE A 200 9.81 7.53 -25.38
N PRO A 201 10.56 6.63 -26.02
CA PRO A 201 10.31 6.17 -27.38
C PRO A 201 9.21 5.08 -27.40
N VAL A 202 7.98 5.48 -27.15
CA VAL A 202 6.79 4.63 -27.22
C VAL A 202 6.08 4.89 -28.54
N ASN A 203 5.64 3.86 -29.26
CA ASN A 203 5.04 3.90 -30.60
C ASN A 203 5.86 4.73 -31.62
N ASP A 204 5.20 5.29 -32.66
CA ASP A 204 5.87 6.10 -33.69
C ASP A 204 6.11 7.55 -33.27
N GLU A 205 5.33 8.09 -32.35
CA GLU A 205 5.38 9.50 -31.95
C GLU A 205 6.37 9.76 -30.81
N GLY A 206 6.51 8.79 -29.90
CA GLY A 206 7.15 9.01 -28.59
C GLY A 206 6.23 9.74 -27.63
N VAL A 207 6.63 9.79 -26.38
CA VAL A 207 5.89 10.47 -25.30
C VAL A 207 6.85 11.29 -24.46
N VAL A 208 6.51 12.55 -24.22
CA VAL A 208 7.24 13.44 -23.31
C VAL A 208 6.60 13.34 -21.93
N ALA A 209 7.42 13.28 -20.89
CA ALA A 209 6.95 13.34 -19.51
C ALA A 209 7.65 14.46 -18.72
N HIS A 210 6.88 15.24 -17.96
CA HIS A 210 7.40 16.11 -16.91
C HIS A 210 7.55 15.34 -15.61
N ILE A 211 8.35 15.87 -14.70
CA ILE A 211 8.64 15.25 -13.42
C ILE A 211 8.03 16.09 -12.30
N TRP A 212 7.16 15.48 -11.52
CA TRP A 212 6.65 16.03 -10.27
C TRP A 212 7.41 15.46 -9.08
N ARG A 213 7.59 16.25 -8.04
CA ARG A 213 8.16 15.82 -6.79
C ARG A 213 7.18 15.94 -5.64
N VAL A 214 7.09 14.88 -4.84
CA VAL A 214 6.37 14.78 -3.58
C VAL A 214 7.38 14.49 -2.48
N ASP A 215 7.33 15.21 -1.36
CA ASP A 215 8.18 14.91 -0.20
C ASP A 215 7.46 13.93 0.75
N VAL A 216 8.10 12.78 1.01
CA VAL A 216 7.68 11.78 1.98
C VAL A 216 8.71 11.78 3.12
N GLY A 217 8.60 12.76 4.01
CA GLY A 217 9.68 13.10 4.94
C GLY A 217 10.92 13.54 4.15
N ARG A 218 12.04 12.88 4.39
CA ARG A 218 13.30 13.16 3.68
C ARG A 218 13.48 12.42 2.35
N VAL A 219 12.54 11.54 2.00
CA VAL A 219 12.56 10.74 0.77
C VAL A 219 11.77 11.46 -0.31
N PRO A 220 12.40 11.94 -1.40
CA PRO A 220 11.66 12.47 -2.54
C PRO A 220 11.06 11.33 -3.36
N LEU A 221 9.79 11.49 -3.74
CA LEU A 221 9.08 10.65 -4.70
C LEU A 221 8.92 11.44 -5.99
N TYR A 222 9.56 10.97 -7.07
CA TYR A 222 9.46 11.55 -8.41
C TYR A 222 8.41 10.81 -9.24
N LEU A 223 7.46 11.57 -9.78
CA LEU A 223 6.32 11.06 -10.52
C LEU A 223 6.35 11.61 -11.95
N LEU A 224 6.31 10.71 -12.94
CA LEU A 224 6.28 11.09 -14.36
C LEU A 224 4.84 11.34 -14.80
N ASP A 225 4.62 12.46 -15.49
CA ASP A 225 3.34 12.93 -15.99
C ASP A 225 3.41 13.16 -17.50
N THR A 226 2.60 12.44 -18.26
CA THR A 226 2.52 12.57 -19.72
C THR A 226 1.34 13.43 -20.19
N ASP A 227 0.49 13.95 -19.30
CA ASP A 227 -0.63 14.81 -19.68
C ASP A 227 -0.13 16.23 -20.01
N LEU A 228 0.57 16.34 -21.13
CA LEU A 228 1.21 17.56 -21.62
C LEU A 228 0.66 17.95 -22.99
N PRO A 229 0.52 19.25 -23.28
CA PRO A 229 0.00 19.74 -24.57
C PRO A 229 0.80 19.28 -25.79
N GLU A 230 2.11 19.04 -25.62
CA GLU A 230 3.02 18.56 -26.69
C GLU A 230 2.82 17.09 -27.06
N ASN A 231 2.14 16.31 -26.22
CA ASN A 231 1.80 14.93 -26.54
C ASN A 231 0.48 14.81 -27.30
N SER A 232 0.39 13.78 -28.14
CA SER A 232 -0.89 13.40 -28.76
C SER A 232 -1.94 13.03 -27.69
N PRO A 233 -3.24 13.03 -28.03
CA PRO A 233 -4.28 12.63 -27.07
C PRO A 233 -4.03 11.24 -26.44
N VAL A 234 -3.50 10.28 -27.21
CA VAL A 234 -3.13 8.95 -26.72
C VAL A 234 -1.92 9.03 -25.79
N GLY A 235 -0.90 9.81 -26.15
CA GLY A 235 0.28 10.04 -25.30
C GLY A 235 -0.09 10.68 -23.96
N ARG A 236 -1.01 11.65 -23.97
CA ARG A 236 -1.54 12.27 -22.74
C ARG A 236 -2.30 11.26 -21.86
N TRP A 237 -2.96 10.28 -22.46
CA TRP A 237 -3.74 9.28 -21.75
C TRP A 237 -2.87 8.24 -21.02
N VAL A 238 -1.59 8.10 -21.39
CA VAL A 238 -0.70 7.07 -20.81
C VAL A 238 -0.63 7.14 -19.27
N THR A 239 -0.59 8.34 -18.66
CA THR A 239 -0.62 8.50 -17.21
C THR A 239 -1.99 8.93 -16.67
N SER A 240 -3.09 8.61 -17.37
CA SER A 240 -4.42 8.96 -16.90
C SER A 240 -4.88 8.08 -15.74
N ARG A 241 -4.92 6.76 -15.93
CA ARG A 241 -5.50 5.79 -14.97
C ARG A 241 -4.49 4.75 -14.52
N LEU A 242 -4.50 4.47 -13.25
CA LEU A 242 -3.78 3.33 -12.69
C LEU A 242 -4.49 2.02 -13.08
N TYR A 243 -3.73 1.04 -13.57
CA TYR A 243 -4.23 -0.25 -14.06
C TYR A 243 -5.26 -0.11 -15.19
N GLU A 244 -4.90 0.70 -16.19
CA GLU A 244 -5.71 0.87 -17.42
C GLU A 244 -6.00 -0.49 -18.07
N SER A 245 -7.25 -0.70 -18.47
CA SER A 245 -7.70 -1.97 -19.09
C SER A 245 -7.10 -2.18 -20.47
N ASN A 246 -6.83 -1.10 -21.22
CA ASN A 246 -6.19 -1.17 -22.53
C ASN A 246 -4.74 -1.62 -22.41
N ARG A 247 -4.43 -2.81 -22.94
CA ARG A 247 -3.11 -3.45 -22.85
C ARG A 247 -1.99 -2.63 -23.49
N ALA A 248 -2.25 -1.96 -24.62
CA ALA A 248 -1.26 -1.11 -25.28
C ALA A 248 -0.91 0.11 -24.42
N ILE A 249 -1.91 0.79 -23.85
CA ILE A 249 -1.69 1.90 -22.91
C ILE A 249 -0.93 1.42 -21.67
N ARG A 250 -1.28 0.25 -21.13
CA ARG A 250 -0.61 -0.33 -19.98
C ARG A 250 0.86 -0.67 -20.25
N LEU A 251 1.18 -1.21 -21.42
CA LEU A 251 2.56 -1.43 -21.83
C LEU A 251 3.33 -0.10 -22.00
N ALA A 252 2.66 0.93 -22.52
CA ALA A 252 3.22 2.29 -22.59
C ALA A 252 3.48 2.87 -21.19
N GLN A 253 2.57 2.66 -20.22
CA GLN A 253 2.82 3.05 -18.80
C GLN A 253 4.09 2.42 -18.25
N TYR A 254 4.31 1.13 -18.53
CA TYR A 254 5.51 0.42 -18.06
C TYR A 254 6.78 0.91 -18.76
N ALA A 255 6.69 1.35 -20.02
CA ALA A 255 7.81 2.02 -20.70
C ALA A 255 8.10 3.40 -20.08
N VAL A 256 7.07 4.18 -19.75
CA VAL A 256 7.24 5.46 -19.05
C VAL A 256 7.84 5.25 -17.67
N LEU A 257 7.38 4.25 -16.91
CA LEU A 257 7.93 3.94 -15.59
C LEU A 257 9.38 3.43 -15.67
N GLY A 258 9.68 2.47 -16.55
CA GLY A 258 10.99 1.84 -16.65
C GLY A 258 11.98 2.73 -17.38
N VAL A 259 11.80 2.94 -18.67
CA VAL A 259 12.70 3.76 -19.50
C VAL A 259 12.66 5.23 -19.07
N GLY A 260 11.47 5.78 -18.90
CA GLY A 260 11.27 7.16 -18.46
C GLY A 260 11.82 7.40 -17.06
N GLY A 261 11.63 6.46 -16.13
CA GLY A 261 12.16 6.56 -14.76
C GLY A 261 13.68 6.62 -14.71
N VAL A 262 14.38 5.77 -15.48
CA VAL A 262 15.86 5.80 -15.58
C VAL A 262 16.33 7.13 -16.21
N ARG A 263 15.66 7.59 -17.28
CA ARG A 263 15.96 8.89 -17.91
C ARG A 263 15.71 10.06 -16.97
N ALA A 264 14.62 10.01 -16.20
CA ALA A 264 14.29 11.05 -15.23
C ALA A 264 15.36 11.18 -14.14
N LEU A 265 15.79 10.08 -13.55
CA LEU A 265 16.87 10.09 -12.55
C LEU A 265 18.16 10.69 -13.13
N ARG A 266 18.54 10.32 -14.36
CA ARG A 266 19.70 10.89 -15.05
C ARG A 266 19.54 12.40 -15.31
N ALA A 267 18.36 12.83 -15.81
CA ALA A 267 18.09 14.24 -16.06
C ALA A 267 18.11 15.08 -14.77
N LEU A 268 17.76 14.46 -13.65
CA LEU A 268 17.87 15.04 -12.30
C LEU A 268 19.28 14.95 -11.70
N GLY A 269 20.27 14.37 -12.40
CA GLY A 269 21.62 14.18 -11.88
C GLY A 269 21.73 13.16 -10.74
N ILE A 270 20.73 12.28 -10.60
CA ILE A 270 20.72 11.22 -9.59
C ILE A 270 21.29 9.94 -10.21
N THR A 271 22.35 9.40 -9.58
CA THR A 271 22.96 8.12 -9.96
C THR A 271 22.70 7.12 -8.84
N PRO A 272 21.69 6.24 -8.95
CA PRO A 272 21.39 5.27 -7.90
C PRO A 272 22.56 4.31 -7.61
N SER A 273 22.70 3.89 -6.37
CA SER A 273 23.54 2.74 -6.01
C SER A 273 22.88 1.43 -6.42
N VAL A 274 21.55 1.38 -6.35
CA VAL A 274 20.71 0.21 -6.67
C VAL A 274 19.39 0.70 -7.24
N TYR A 275 18.92 0.07 -8.31
CA TYR A 275 17.54 0.14 -8.78
C TYR A 275 16.77 -1.01 -8.16
N HIS A 276 15.81 -0.72 -7.28
CA HIS A 276 14.91 -1.72 -6.72
C HIS A 276 13.58 -1.71 -7.49
N TRP A 277 13.34 -2.73 -8.28
CA TRP A 277 12.10 -2.90 -9.02
C TRP A 277 11.06 -3.66 -8.17
N ASN A 278 10.02 -2.96 -7.82
CA ASN A 278 8.90 -3.50 -7.05
C ASN A 278 7.83 -4.02 -8.01
N GLU A 279 7.82 -5.32 -8.28
CA GLU A 279 7.11 -6.02 -9.35
C GLU A 279 7.72 -5.78 -10.75
N GLY A 280 7.23 -6.51 -11.77
CA GLY A 280 7.76 -6.47 -13.15
C GLY A 280 7.52 -5.15 -13.91
N HIS A 281 6.73 -4.24 -13.38
CA HIS A 281 6.31 -3.00 -14.05
C HIS A 281 7.46 -2.09 -14.53
N PRO A 282 8.58 -1.92 -13.77
CA PRO A 282 9.70 -1.10 -14.21
C PRO A 282 10.72 -1.84 -15.09
N ALA A 283 10.52 -3.12 -15.41
CA ALA A 283 11.53 -3.99 -16.02
C ALA A 283 12.10 -3.47 -17.35
N LEU A 284 11.31 -2.72 -18.12
CA LEU A 284 11.77 -2.08 -19.37
C LEU A 284 12.92 -1.09 -19.15
N GLY A 285 13.14 -0.64 -17.91
CA GLY A 285 14.30 0.17 -17.53
C GLY A 285 15.66 -0.51 -17.78
N ALA A 286 15.68 -1.85 -17.87
CA ALA A 286 16.88 -2.62 -18.22
C ALA A 286 17.47 -2.17 -19.56
N PHE A 287 16.64 -1.91 -20.53
CA PHE A 287 17.07 -1.50 -21.87
C PHE A 287 17.65 -0.09 -21.90
N GLU A 288 17.10 0.83 -21.09
CA GLU A 288 17.69 2.17 -20.96
C GLU A 288 19.03 2.13 -20.21
N LEU A 289 19.14 1.33 -19.14
CA LEU A 289 20.44 1.11 -18.45
C LEU A 289 21.46 0.52 -19.41
N LEU A 290 21.08 -0.48 -20.20
CA LEU A 290 21.95 -1.08 -21.23
C LEU A 290 22.43 -0.03 -22.25
N ALA A 291 21.52 0.78 -22.77
CA ALA A 291 21.85 1.83 -23.72
C ALA A 291 22.83 2.84 -23.12
N GLN A 292 22.63 3.27 -21.86
CA GLN A 292 23.51 4.19 -21.17
C GLN A 292 24.92 3.60 -20.95
N ILE A 293 25.00 2.32 -20.58
CA ILE A 293 26.29 1.62 -20.41
C ILE A 293 27.04 1.57 -21.74
N LYS A 294 26.37 1.17 -22.83
CA LYS A 294 26.99 1.08 -24.17
C LYS A 294 27.52 2.44 -24.66
N VAL A 295 26.78 3.53 -24.43
CA VAL A 295 27.18 4.88 -24.82
C VAL A 295 28.38 5.40 -24.01
N SER A 296 28.44 5.03 -22.73
CA SER A 296 29.50 5.52 -21.81
C SER A 296 30.77 4.65 -21.80
N ALA A 297 30.72 3.42 -22.31
CA ALA A 297 31.85 2.49 -22.30
C ALA A 297 32.96 2.92 -23.26
N GLN A 298 34.17 3.10 -22.72
CA GLN A 298 35.39 3.37 -23.49
C GLN A 298 36.55 2.48 -22.97
N PRO A 299 37.02 1.46 -23.72
CA PRO A 299 36.58 1.04 -25.07
C PRO A 299 35.18 0.45 -25.06
N ALA A 300 34.54 0.32 -26.24
CA ALA A 300 33.22 -0.28 -26.38
C ALA A 300 33.17 -1.68 -25.76
N CYS A 301 32.18 -1.93 -24.90
CA CYS A 301 31.99 -3.24 -24.26
C CYS A 301 31.07 -4.14 -25.10
N SER A 302 31.18 -5.46 -24.94
CA SER A 302 30.28 -6.43 -25.55
C SER A 302 28.87 -6.33 -24.95
N ASP A 303 27.86 -6.83 -25.66
CA ASP A 303 26.48 -6.89 -25.17
C ASP A 303 26.34 -7.70 -23.89
N GLU A 304 27.07 -8.81 -23.80
CA GLU A 304 27.12 -9.66 -22.60
C GLU A 304 27.69 -8.91 -21.39
N GLU A 305 28.79 -8.18 -21.58
CA GLU A 305 29.40 -7.37 -20.52
C GLU A 305 28.48 -6.22 -20.10
N ALA A 306 27.87 -5.51 -21.06
CA ALA A 306 26.93 -4.46 -20.75
C ALA A 306 25.70 -5.00 -20.00
N TRP A 307 25.19 -6.17 -20.38
CA TRP A 307 24.08 -6.81 -19.69
C TRP A 307 24.46 -7.27 -18.27
N ARG A 308 25.69 -7.76 -18.08
CA ARG A 308 26.21 -8.07 -16.74
C ARG A 308 26.21 -6.81 -15.86
N GLN A 309 26.64 -5.68 -16.39
CA GLN A 309 26.62 -4.40 -15.66
C GLN A 309 25.21 -3.90 -15.35
N VAL A 310 24.21 -4.16 -16.21
CA VAL A 310 22.80 -3.91 -15.88
C VAL A 310 22.39 -4.75 -14.68
N ARG A 311 22.64 -6.07 -14.69
CA ARG A 311 22.29 -6.96 -13.59
C ARG A 311 22.87 -6.51 -12.25
N GLU A 312 24.12 -6.06 -12.23
CA GLU A 312 24.77 -5.58 -11.00
C GLU A 312 24.05 -4.39 -10.35
N GLN A 313 23.33 -3.59 -11.13
CA GLN A 313 22.63 -2.41 -10.64
C GLN A 313 21.20 -2.67 -10.16
N VAL A 314 20.63 -3.84 -10.47
CA VAL A 314 19.20 -4.09 -10.28
C VAL A 314 18.94 -5.19 -9.23
N VAL A 315 17.98 -4.94 -8.36
CA VAL A 315 17.34 -5.95 -7.51
C VAL A 315 15.84 -5.97 -7.76
N PHE A 316 15.22 -7.13 -7.64
CA PHE A 316 13.82 -7.34 -8.01
C PHE A 316 13.01 -7.99 -6.90
N THR A 317 11.83 -7.46 -6.61
CA THR A 317 10.86 -8.08 -5.69
C THR A 317 9.59 -8.45 -6.45
N THR A 318 9.22 -9.74 -6.45
CA THR A 318 7.95 -10.21 -6.99
C THR A 318 6.87 -10.28 -5.90
N HIS A 319 5.64 -9.88 -6.25
CA HIS A 319 4.47 -9.89 -5.38
C HIS A 319 3.36 -10.81 -5.89
N THR A 320 3.52 -11.40 -7.06
CA THR A 320 2.47 -12.14 -7.76
C THR A 320 2.67 -13.65 -7.62
N PRO A 321 1.80 -14.36 -6.85
CA PRO A 321 1.95 -15.78 -6.56
C PRO A 321 1.29 -16.70 -7.59
N VAL A 322 0.65 -16.15 -8.63
CA VAL A 322 -0.09 -16.92 -9.65
C VAL A 322 0.35 -16.56 -11.07
N PRO A 323 0.49 -17.56 -11.97
CA PRO A 323 0.92 -17.31 -13.36
C PRO A 323 0.05 -16.28 -14.09
N ALA A 324 -1.29 -16.36 -13.94
CA ALA A 324 -2.23 -15.46 -14.59
C ALA A 324 -2.15 -13.98 -14.14
N GLY A 325 -1.53 -13.72 -12.98
CA GLY A 325 -1.29 -12.37 -12.50
C GLY A 325 -0.01 -11.73 -13.05
N ASN A 326 0.86 -12.51 -13.71
CA ASN A 326 2.06 -12.02 -14.36
C ASN A 326 1.74 -11.64 -15.80
N GLU A 327 1.78 -10.34 -16.11
CA GLU A 327 1.42 -9.85 -17.42
C GLU A 327 2.39 -10.31 -18.50
N THR A 328 1.82 -10.78 -19.61
CA THR A 328 2.54 -11.18 -20.80
C THR A 328 1.93 -10.51 -22.03
N TYR A 329 2.74 -10.20 -23.03
CA TYR A 329 2.36 -9.52 -24.26
C TYR A 329 2.78 -10.36 -25.47
N GLN A 330 1.93 -10.37 -26.49
CA GLN A 330 2.26 -11.02 -27.74
C GLN A 330 3.37 -10.25 -28.48
N ARG A 331 4.13 -10.93 -29.33
CA ARG A 331 5.21 -10.33 -30.14
C ARG A 331 4.80 -9.04 -30.82
N HIS A 332 3.62 -9.05 -31.49
CA HIS A 332 3.12 -7.88 -32.21
C HIS A 332 2.75 -6.71 -31.29
N GLU A 333 2.17 -6.97 -30.11
CA GLU A 333 1.85 -5.93 -29.12
C GLU A 333 3.12 -5.22 -28.66
N VAL A 334 4.17 -6.00 -28.33
CA VAL A 334 5.46 -5.46 -27.89
C VAL A 334 6.10 -4.63 -28.99
N LEU A 335 6.20 -5.16 -30.21
CA LEU A 335 6.87 -4.47 -31.32
C LEU A 335 6.09 -3.24 -31.78
N GLN A 336 4.75 -3.26 -31.73
CA GLN A 336 3.95 -2.08 -32.05
C GLN A 336 4.24 -0.89 -31.12
N MET A 337 4.44 -1.18 -29.83
CA MET A 337 4.62 -0.14 -28.80
C MET A 337 6.10 0.20 -28.57
N LEU A 338 7.01 -0.75 -28.66
CA LEU A 338 8.39 -0.64 -28.19
C LEU A 338 9.42 -0.85 -29.29
N TRP A 339 9.06 -0.79 -30.58
CA TRP A 339 9.98 -1.08 -31.67
C TRP A 339 11.23 -0.18 -31.66
N ARG A 340 11.08 1.09 -31.27
CA ARG A 340 12.22 2.02 -31.15
C ARG A 340 13.20 1.61 -30.03
N ILE A 341 12.69 1.06 -28.92
CA ILE A 341 13.54 0.52 -27.85
C ILE A 341 14.24 -0.74 -28.35
N ALA A 342 13.49 -1.60 -29.08
CA ALA A 342 14.04 -2.81 -29.65
C ALA A 342 15.13 -2.53 -30.72
N ASP A 343 14.96 -1.49 -31.53
CA ASP A 343 15.94 -1.09 -32.54
C ASP A 343 17.22 -0.51 -31.92
N VAL A 344 17.12 0.22 -30.81
CA VAL A 344 18.29 0.66 -30.02
C VAL A 344 19.02 -0.54 -29.42
N PHE A 345 18.32 -1.58 -29.04
CA PHE A 345 18.91 -2.84 -28.59
C PHE A 345 19.66 -3.55 -29.74
N GLY A 346 19.18 -3.44 -30.98
CA GLY A 346 19.83 -3.89 -32.21
C GLY A 346 19.21 -5.16 -32.81
N ASP A 347 18.95 -6.22 -32.01
CA ASP A 347 18.29 -7.45 -32.45
C ASP A 347 16.92 -7.59 -31.77
N ARG A 348 15.85 -7.42 -32.57
CA ARG A 348 14.48 -7.51 -32.08
C ARG A 348 14.11 -8.88 -31.50
N GLU A 349 14.66 -9.97 -32.04
CA GLU A 349 14.38 -11.30 -31.49
C GLU A 349 15.09 -11.53 -30.17
N GLN A 350 16.33 -11.11 -30.02
CA GLN A 350 17.02 -11.14 -28.72
C GLN A 350 16.33 -10.24 -27.69
N PHE A 351 15.85 -9.06 -28.09
CA PHE A 351 15.05 -8.17 -27.24
C PHE A 351 13.82 -8.90 -26.68
N LEU A 352 13.04 -9.54 -27.54
CA LEU A 352 11.83 -10.29 -27.15
C LEU A 352 12.18 -11.52 -26.32
N ALA A 353 13.27 -12.23 -26.66
CA ALA A 353 13.73 -13.43 -25.99
C ALA A 353 14.03 -13.21 -24.50
N LEU A 354 14.44 -12.00 -24.10
CA LEU A 354 14.71 -11.65 -22.71
C LEU A 354 13.45 -11.72 -21.83
N GLY A 355 12.26 -11.49 -22.39
CA GLY A 355 11.00 -11.61 -21.67
C GLY A 355 10.32 -12.98 -21.79
N ARG A 356 10.81 -13.89 -22.62
CA ARG A 356 10.24 -15.25 -22.77
C ARG A 356 10.75 -16.18 -21.67
N ILE A 357 9.96 -17.14 -21.23
CA ILE A 357 10.43 -18.21 -20.34
C ILE A 357 11.48 -19.05 -21.08
N ASN A 358 11.14 -19.55 -22.28
CA ASN A 358 12.11 -20.20 -23.17
C ASN A 358 12.53 -19.21 -24.29
N PRO A 359 13.75 -18.67 -24.24
CA PRO A 359 14.24 -17.71 -25.26
C PRO A 359 14.20 -18.21 -26.69
N GLN A 360 14.32 -19.53 -26.90
CA GLN A 360 14.35 -20.16 -28.24
C GLN A 360 12.96 -20.33 -28.86
N TRP A 361 11.90 -20.16 -28.07
CA TRP A 361 10.54 -20.33 -28.56
C TRP A 361 9.95 -18.99 -29.00
N SER A 362 10.08 -18.67 -30.30
CA SER A 362 9.70 -17.36 -30.88
C SER A 362 8.23 -16.98 -30.71
N GLU A 363 7.32 -17.96 -30.61
CA GLU A 363 5.88 -17.75 -30.45
C GLU A 363 5.47 -17.51 -28.99
N GLN A 364 6.39 -17.69 -28.04
CA GLN A 364 6.06 -17.48 -26.63
C GLN A 364 5.88 -15.99 -26.33
N ALA A 365 4.83 -15.69 -25.56
CA ALA A 365 4.57 -14.34 -25.11
C ALA A 365 5.73 -13.78 -24.24
N VAL A 366 5.91 -12.46 -24.29
CA VAL A 366 6.94 -11.71 -23.56
C VAL A 366 6.39 -11.28 -22.22
N GLY A 367 7.01 -11.73 -21.12
CA GLY A 367 6.62 -11.39 -19.74
C GLY A 367 7.60 -10.41 -19.09
N LEU A 368 7.07 -9.38 -18.45
CA LEU A 368 7.91 -8.38 -17.78
C LEU A 368 8.60 -8.96 -16.53
N THR A 369 7.95 -9.87 -15.82
CA THR A 369 8.56 -10.56 -14.67
C THR A 369 9.74 -11.44 -15.08
N ALA A 370 9.64 -12.14 -16.24
CA ALA A 370 10.76 -12.92 -16.77
C ALA A 370 11.95 -12.01 -17.14
N LEU A 371 11.67 -10.84 -17.75
CA LEU A 371 12.68 -9.81 -18.02
C LEU A 371 13.33 -9.31 -16.72
N ALA A 372 12.52 -8.97 -15.70
CA ALA A 372 13.01 -8.48 -14.42
C ALA A 372 13.92 -9.49 -13.72
N LEU A 373 13.55 -10.78 -13.73
CA LEU A 373 14.36 -11.86 -13.17
C LEU A 373 15.73 -12.01 -13.87
N ARG A 374 15.78 -11.85 -15.21
CA ARG A 374 17.03 -11.90 -15.96
C ARG A 374 17.89 -10.67 -15.80
N ALA A 375 17.28 -9.52 -15.57
CA ALA A 375 17.95 -8.24 -15.47
C ALA A 375 18.41 -7.89 -14.05
N SER A 376 18.13 -8.74 -13.05
CA SER A 376 18.47 -8.47 -11.66
C SER A 376 19.57 -9.42 -11.16
N ARG A 377 20.47 -8.91 -10.28
CA ARG A 377 21.46 -9.71 -9.56
C ARG A 377 20.85 -10.46 -8.37
N HIS A 378 19.75 -9.96 -7.85
CA HIS A 378 19.04 -10.54 -6.71
C HIS A 378 17.54 -10.43 -6.92
N ALA A 379 16.82 -11.53 -6.68
CA ALA A 379 15.38 -11.58 -6.70
C ALA A 379 14.83 -12.12 -5.38
N ASN A 380 13.75 -11.54 -4.88
CA ASN A 380 13.08 -12.04 -3.69
C ASN A 380 11.54 -12.00 -3.81
N ALA A 381 10.91 -12.92 -3.10
CA ALA A 381 9.49 -12.96 -2.80
C ALA A 381 9.19 -12.26 -1.46
N VAL A 382 7.92 -12.11 -1.09
CA VAL A 382 7.46 -11.26 0.01
C VAL A 382 6.91 -12.01 1.23
N SER A 383 7.11 -13.32 1.27
CA SER A 383 6.96 -14.20 2.44
C SER A 383 7.73 -15.49 2.19
N ARG A 384 7.98 -16.29 3.23
CA ARG A 384 8.62 -17.60 3.09
C ARG A 384 7.82 -18.50 2.13
N ARG A 385 6.50 -18.59 2.36
CA ARG A 385 5.59 -19.40 1.52
C ARG A 385 5.60 -18.92 0.07
N HIS A 386 5.53 -17.60 -0.14
CA HIS A 386 5.61 -17.05 -1.49
C HIS A 386 6.96 -17.35 -2.16
N GLY A 387 8.06 -17.39 -1.41
CA GLY A 387 9.37 -17.80 -1.93
C GLY A 387 9.35 -19.22 -2.49
N GLU A 388 8.68 -20.15 -1.83
CA GLU A 388 8.49 -21.53 -2.31
C GLU A 388 7.66 -21.56 -3.60
N VAL A 389 6.55 -20.84 -3.62
CA VAL A 389 5.65 -20.72 -4.79
C VAL A 389 6.37 -20.08 -5.98
N ALA A 390 7.08 -18.99 -5.76
CA ALA A 390 7.82 -18.26 -6.80
C ALA A 390 8.93 -19.12 -7.40
N ARG A 391 9.69 -19.86 -6.58
CA ARG A 391 10.72 -20.78 -7.09
C ARG A 391 10.11 -21.87 -7.97
N ALA A 392 9.00 -22.46 -7.57
CA ALA A 392 8.30 -23.46 -8.37
C ALA A 392 7.77 -22.88 -9.70
N MET A 393 7.15 -21.71 -9.65
CA MET A 393 6.58 -21.03 -10.80
C MET A 393 7.64 -20.60 -11.83
N TRP A 394 8.80 -20.13 -11.36
CA TRP A 394 9.86 -19.60 -12.22
C TRP A 394 10.99 -20.61 -12.50
N GLN A 395 10.90 -21.85 -12.00
CA GLN A 395 11.88 -22.90 -12.29
C GLN A 395 12.14 -23.10 -13.79
N PRO A 396 11.13 -23.01 -14.68
CA PRO A 396 11.38 -23.13 -16.13
C PRO A 396 12.30 -22.05 -16.71
N LEU A 397 12.45 -20.90 -16.04
CA LEU A 397 13.42 -19.85 -16.40
C LEU A 397 14.88 -20.25 -16.03
N PHE A 398 15.03 -21.20 -15.11
CA PHE A 398 16.28 -21.69 -14.55
C PHE A 398 16.40 -23.22 -14.70
N PRO A 399 16.42 -23.74 -15.94
CA PRO A 399 16.27 -25.18 -16.20
C PRO A 399 17.40 -26.04 -15.60
N ALA A 400 18.57 -25.45 -15.33
CA ALA A 400 19.69 -26.12 -14.69
C ALA A 400 19.56 -26.26 -13.15
N HIS A 401 18.53 -25.65 -12.55
CA HIS A 401 18.35 -25.65 -11.10
C HIS A 401 17.17 -26.54 -10.69
N ALA A 402 17.31 -27.26 -9.58
CA ALA A 402 16.15 -27.84 -8.92
C ALA A 402 15.29 -26.72 -8.33
N VAL A 403 14.00 -26.95 -8.11
CA VAL A 403 13.06 -25.91 -7.62
C VAL A 403 13.59 -25.19 -6.36
N ARG A 404 14.15 -25.94 -5.41
CA ARG A 404 14.69 -25.37 -4.16
C ARG A 404 15.89 -24.44 -4.37
N ASP A 405 16.62 -24.63 -5.48
CA ASP A 405 17.88 -23.94 -5.79
C ASP A 405 17.68 -22.78 -6.79
N VAL A 406 16.44 -22.53 -7.24
CA VAL A 406 16.10 -21.36 -8.06
C VAL A 406 16.46 -20.08 -7.27
N PRO A 407 17.21 -19.11 -7.86
CA PRO A 407 17.80 -17.98 -7.14
C PRO A 407 16.75 -16.89 -6.79
N ILE A 408 15.67 -17.29 -6.14
CA ILE A 408 14.64 -16.41 -5.60
C ILE A 408 14.58 -16.62 -4.08
N THR A 409 15.04 -15.63 -3.34
CA THR A 409 15.01 -15.62 -1.87
C THR A 409 13.66 -15.10 -1.35
N HIS A 410 13.56 -14.74 -0.09
CA HIS A 410 12.42 -13.98 0.42
C HIS A 410 12.86 -12.92 1.44
N VAL A 411 12.16 -11.80 1.42
CA VAL A 411 12.09 -10.83 2.50
C VAL A 411 10.62 -10.68 2.83
N THR A 412 10.22 -11.18 4.00
CA THR A 412 8.81 -11.10 4.40
C THR A 412 8.41 -9.64 4.56
N ASN A 413 7.25 -9.27 4.01
CA ASN A 413 6.73 -7.91 4.13
C ASN A 413 6.61 -7.48 5.60
N GLY A 414 6.69 -6.18 5.80
CA GLY A 414 6.39 -5.50 7.05
C GLY A 414 5.54 -4.26 6.80
N VAL A 415 4.99 -3.68 7.85
CA VAL A 415 4.14 -2.49 7.79
C VAL A 415 4.75 -1.35 8.59
N HIS A 416 4.55 -0.12 8.13
CA HIS A 416 5.06 1.07 8.80
C HIS A 416 4.31 1.32 10.09
N VAL A 417 4.93 1.02 11.23
CA VAL A 417 4.28 1.05 12.55
C VAL A 417 3.61 2.39 12.85
N PRO A 418 4.28 3.57 12.66
CA PRO A 418 3.64 4.86 12.94
C PRO A 418 2.41 5.18 12.09
N THR A 419 2.30 4.64 10.88
CA THR A 419 1.11 4.83 10.01
C THR A 419 -0.09 4.02 10.50
N TRP A 420 0.12 2.79 10.97
CA TRP A 420 -0.97 1.86 11.24
C TRP A 420 -1.33 1.73 12.71
N LEU A 421 -0.43 2.15 13.59
CA LEU A 421 -0.64 2.19 15.03
C LEU A 421 -0.93 3.62 15.48
N HIS A 422 -2.18 3.93 15.77
CA HIS A 422 -2.60 5.26 16.23
C HIS A 422 -3.67 5.15 17.32
N GLY A 423 -4.14 6.30 17.79
CA GLY A 423 -5.19 6.39 18.80
C GLY A 423 -4.82 5.78 20.17
N PRO A 424 -5.77 5.17 20.87
CA PRO A 424 -5.58 4.69 22.25
C PRO A 424 -4.46 3.68 22.41
N MET A 425 -4.34 2.72 21.48
CA MET A 425 -3.29 1.70 21.54
C MET A 425 -1.89 2.31 21.38
N ARG A 426 -1.74 3.30 20.49
CA ARG A 426 -0.46 4.01 20.32
C ARG A 426 -0.06 4.73 21.60
N LYS A 427 -0.98 5.45 22.24
CA LYS A 427 -0.73 6.16 23.50
C LYS A 427 -0.31 5.19 24.61
N LEU A 428 -0.98 4.05 24.69
CA LEU A 428 -0.64 3.03 25.67
C LEU A 428 0.76 2.46 25.44
N LEU A 429 1.11 2.10 24.23
CA LEU A 429 2.43 1.56 23.90
C LEU A 429 3.55 2.61 24.09
N ASP A 430 3.31 3.88 23.75
CA ASP A 430 4.27 4.97 24.02
C ASP A 430 4.60 5.09 25.50
N GLN A 431 3.64 4.82 26.40
CA GLN A 431 3.84 4.86 27.85
C GLN A 431 4.73 3.72 28.35
N TYR A 432 4.62 2.51 27.78
CA TYR A 432 5.28 1.31 28.32
C TYR A 432 6.56 0.93 27.56
N LEU A 433 6.68 1.21 26.27
CA LEU A 433 7.82 0.81 25.46
C LEU A 433 8.98 1.82 25.48
N GLY A 434 8.77 2.98 26.09
CA GLY A 434 9.79 3.99 26.31
C GLY A 434 10.08 4.85 25.09
N GLU A 435 10.85 5.93 25.30
CA GLU A 435 11.17 6.90 24.26
C GLU A 435 11.91 6.27 23.07
N GLY A 436 11.54 6.65 21.86
CA GLY A 436 12.20 6.22 20.62
C GLY A 436 12.00 4.74 20.27
N TRP A 437 11.06 4.05 20.91
CA TRP A 437 10.78 2.63 20.66
C TRP A 437 10.45 2.34 19.18
N LEU A 438 9.78 3.23 18.49
CA LEU A 438 9.43 3.06 17.08
C LEU A 438 10.64 2.84 16.16
N ARG A 439 11.79 3.45 16.48
CA ARG A 439 13.03 3.25 15.72
C ARG A 439 13.72 1.91 15.99
N ARG A 440 13.25 1.19 16.99
CA ARG A 440 13.70 -0.15 17.38
C ARG A 440 12.55 -1.16 17.31
N ALA A 441 11.56 -0.86 16.46
CA ALA A 441 10.37 -1.69 16.35
C ALA A 441 10.67 -3.10 15.81
N ASP A 442 11.81 -3.30 15.17
CA ASP A 442 12.33 -4.60 14.72
C ASP A 442 12.90 -5.49 15.85
N GLN A 443 13.12 -4.94 17.04
CA GLN A 443 13.77 -5.65 18.14
C GLN A 443 12.74 -6.27 19.08
N ALA A 444 12.82 -7.57 19.34
CA ALA A 444 11.92 -8.26 20.27
C ALA A 444 11.99 -7.69 21.68
N THR A 445 13.16 -7.20 22.12
CA THR A 445 13.36 -6.56 23.41
C THR A 445 12.57 -5.27 23.56
N THR A 446 12.31 -4.55 22.47
CA THR A 446 11.47 -3.35 22.47
C THR A 446 10.02 -3.66 22.84
N TRP A 447 9.51 -4.82 22.43
CA TRP A 447 8.13 -5.24 22.69
C TRP A 447 7.97 -6.05 23.97
N ALA A 448 9.06 -6.45 24.62
CA ALA A 448 9.01 -7.26 25.85
C ALA A 448 8.17 -6.61 26.98
N PRO A 449 8.21 -5.27 27.21
CA PRO A 449 7.41 -4.63 28.26
C PRO A 449 5.88 -4.70 28.06
N VAL A 450 5.40 -5.16 26.88
CA VAL A 450 3.96 -5.39 26.66
C VAL A 450 3.39 -6.39 27.67
N VAL A 451 4.21 -7.29 28.21
CA VAL A 451 3.79 -8.24 29.26
C VAL A 451 3.38 -7.53 30.54
N ASP A 452 3.99 -6.39 30.85
CA ASP A 452 3.79 -5.61 32.07
C ASP A 452 2.56 -4.68 32.01
N ILE A 453 1.96 -4.49 30.82
CA ILE A 453 0.76 -3.65 30.68
C ILE A 453 -0.39 -4.31 31.45
N PRO A 454 -1.05 -3.63 32.40
CA PRO A 454 -2.22 -4.19 33.08
C PRO A 454 -3.31 -4.62 32.10
N ALA A 455 -3.92 -5.78 32.35
CA ALA A 455 -4.95 -6.34 31.43
C ALA A 455 -6.10 -5.36 31.20
N ALA A 456 -6.55 -4.67 32.24
CA ALA A 456 -7.61 -3.67 32.16
C ALA A 456 -7.25 -2.48 31.24
N GLN A 457 -5.97 -2.02 31.26
CA GLN A 457 -5.54 -0.90 30.40
C GLN A 457 -5.45 -1.34 28.94
N LEU A 458 -4.91 -2.53 28.66
CA LEU A 458 -4.84 -3.06 27.30
C LEU A 458 -6.23 -3.29 26.73
N TRP A 459 -7.15 -3.81 27.54
CA TRP A 459 -8.54 -4.00 27.17
C TRP A 459 -9.27 -2.67 26.96
N ALA A 460 -9.08 -1.68 27.83
CA ALA A 460 -9.67 -0.36 27.67
C ALA A 460 -9.25 0.31 26.37
N ALA A 461 -7.95 0.29 26.05
CA ALA A 461 -7.46 0.83 24.77
C ALA A 461 -8.11 0.13 23.55
N ARG A 462 -8.36 -1.19 23.65
CA ARG A 462 -9.07 -1.96 22.61
C ARG A 462 -10.53 -1.55 22.50
N CYS A 463 -11.23 -1.38 23.63
CA CYS A 463 -12.62 -0.93 23.67
C CYS A 463 -12.79 0.47 23.07
N ASP A 464 -11.87 1.40 23.38
CA ASP A 464 -11.89 2.75 22.81
C ASP A 464 -11.69 2.76 21.29
N ALA A 465 -10.77 1.93 20.77
CA ALA A 465 -10.56 1.78 19.33
C ALA A 465 -11.81 1.20 18.63
N ARG A 466 -12.47 0.20 19.24
CA ARG A 466 -13.72 -0.37 18.73
C ARG A 466 -14.86 0.64 18.76
N ARG A 467 -14.98 1.43 19.84
CA ARG A 467 -15.99 2.51 19.93
C ARG A 467 -15.84 3.52 18.80
N ALA A 468 -14.62 3.99 18.54
CA ALA A 468 -14.35 4.90 17.43
C ALA A 468 -14.70 4.29 16.07
N LEU A 469 -14.46 2.99 15.87
CA LEU A 469 -14.86 2.29 14.66
C LEU A 469 -16.40 2.21 14.55
N VAL A 470 -17.10 1.85 15.61
CA VAL A 470 -18.58 1.75 15.63
C VAL A 470 -19.22 3.09 15.26
N GLU A 471 -18.72 4.20 15.82
CA GLU A 471 -19.17 5.54 15.47
C GLU A 471 -18.92 5.88 13.98
N LEU A 472 -17.77 5.49 13.45
CA LEU A 472 -17.45 5.66 12.02
C LEU A 472 -18.42 4.84 11.14
N VAL A 473 -18.64 3.56 11.48
CA VAL A 473 -19.52 2.65 10.75
C VAL A 473 -20.95 3.18 10.76
N ALA A 474 -21.44 3.66 11.90
CA ALA A 474 -22.78 4.25 12.04
C ALA A 474 -22.92 5.45 11.10
N ARG A 475 -22.01 6.41 11.18
CA ARG A 475 -22.06 7.66 10.39
C ARG A 475 -21.87 7.39 8.90
N ARG A 476 -20.85 6.60 8.51
CA ARG A 476 -20.53 6.32 7.10
C ARG A 476 -21.56 5.39 6.47
N GLY A 477 -21.96 4.35 7.19
CA GLY A 477 -22.96 3.39 6.72
C GLY A 477 -24.34 4.02 6.51
N ALA A 478 -24.77 4.93 7.38
CA ALA A 478 -26.00 5.69 7.18
C ALA A 478 -25.87 6.60 5.93
N GLY A 479 -24.77 7.30 5.76
CA GLY A 479 -24.52 8.13 4.58
C GLY A 479 -24.49 7.31 3.28
N ASP A 480 -23.89 6.12 3.27
CA ASP A 480 -23.87 5.24 2.12
C ASP A 480 -25.28 4.75 1.76
N ARG A 481 -26.10 4.37 2.76
CA ARG A 481 -27.49 3.95 2.57
C ARG A 481 -28.35 5.09 1.99
N LEU A 482 -28.25 6.29 2.56
CA LEU A 482 -28.97 7.47 2.05
C LEU A 482 -28.58 7.83 0.61
N ARG A 483 -27.30 7.75 0.27
CA ARG A 483 -26.83 8.00 -1.10
C ARG A 483 -27.35 6.97 -2.11
N ARG A 484 -27.65 5.76 -1.68
CA ARG A 484 -28.31 4.74 -2.50
C ARG A 484 -29.82 4.96 -2.68
N GLY A 485 -30.40 5.87 -1.91
CA GLY A 485 -31.85 6.08 -1.86
C GLY A 485 -32.57 5.05 -0.97
N ASP A 486 -31.86 4.38 -0.05
CA ASP A 486 -32.47 3.53 0.97
C ASP A 486 -33.37 4.39 1.91
N PRO A 487 -34.47 3.84 2.46
CA PRO A 487 -35.34 4.54 3.41
C PRO A 487 -34.57 5.03 4.66
N LEU A 488 -35.00 6.16 5.23
CA LEU A 488 -34.32 6.81 6.35
C LEU A 488 -34.20 5.89 7.58
N ASP A 489 -35.28 5.20 7.94
CA ASP A 489 -35.30 4.26 9.05
C ASP A 489 -34.29 3.11 8.87
N TYR A 490 -34.14 2.59 7.64
CA TYR A 490 -33.13 1.61 7.32
C TYR A 490 -31.70 2.21 7.34
N ALA A 491 -31.56 3.45 6.87
CA ALA A 491 -30.25 4.14 6.90
C ALA A 491 -29.78 4.36 8.35
N GLU A 492 -30.69 4.77 9.24
CA GLU A 492 -30.40 5.01 10.66
C GLU A 492 -30.22 3.70 11.46
N ALA A 493 -30.79 2.59 11.02
CA ALA A 493 -30.66 1.29 11.68
C ALA A 493 -29.22 0.82 11.86
N VAL A 494 -28.29 1.27 11.01
CA VAL A 494 -26.86 0.94 11.18
C VAL A 494 -26.29 1.60 12.45
N GLY A 495 -26.74 2.81 12.79
CA GLY A 495 -26.31 3.55 13.98
C GLY A 495 -26.80 2.90 15.28
N SER A 496 -28.03 2.33 15.27
CA SER A 496 -28.61 1.68 16.45
C SER A 496 -28.26 0.19 16.60
N GLY A 497 -27.81 -0.44 15.53
CA GLY A 497 -27.53 -1.87 15.52
C GLY A 497 -26.08 -2.23 15.87
N PHE A 498 -25.13 -1.36 15.57
CA PHE A 498 -23.74 -1.51 15.98
C PHE A 498 -23.55 -1.07 17.44
N ASP A 499 -22.86 -1.88 18.21
CA ASP A 499 -22.68 -1.73 19.64
C ASP A 499 -21.18 -1.85 19.99
N PRO A 500 -20.58 -0.88 20.68
CA PRO A 500 -19.16 -0.91 21.02
C PRO A 500 -18.78 -2.04 21.99
N ASP A 501 -19.75 -2.70 22.65
CA ASP A 501 -19.46 -3.81 23.55
C ASP A 501 -19.54 -5.17 22.86
N ARG A 502 -19.92 -5.21 21.58
CA ARG A 502 -19.98 -6.44 20.78
C ARG A 502 -18.68 -6.75 20.05
N LEU A 503 -18.41 -8.05 19.91
CA LEU A 503 -17.33 -8.55 19.09
C LEU A 503 -17.48 -8.06 17.65
N THR A 504 -16.46 -7.31 17.16
CA THR A 504 -16.45 -6.75 15.82
C THR A 504 -15.48 -7.50 14.93
N ILE A 505 -16.00 -8.15 13.89
CA ILE A 505 -15.23 -8.94 12.93
C ILE A 505 -15.10 -8.15 11.62
N GLY A 506 -13.86 -7.93 11.18
CA GLY A 506 -13.55 -7.18 9.98
C GLY A 506 -13.04 -8.03 8.82
N PHE A 507 -13.53 -7.72 7.63
CA PHE A 507 -13.01 -8.22 6.36
C PHE A 507 -12.92 -7.07 5.37
N ALA A 508 -11.73 -6.55 5.11
CA ALA A 508 -11.54 -5.45 4.18
C ALA A 508 -10.28 -5.59 3.33
N ARG A 509 -10.45 -5.62 2.00
CA ARG A 509 -9.38 -5.80 1.02
C ARG A 509 -9.89 -5.63 -0.41
N ARG A 510 -8.98 -5.62 -1.40
CA ARG A 510 -9.39 -5.81 -2.79
C ARG A 510 -10.19 -7.10 -2.91
N ILE A 511 -11.38 -7.02 -3.52
CA ILE A 511 -12.23 -8.18 -3.74
C ILE A 511 -11.77 -8.87 -5.03
N ALA A 512 -11.36 -10.11 -4.89
CA ALA A 512 -10.97 -11.02 -5.96
C ALA A 512 -11.39 -12.43 -5.56
N THR A 513 -11.69 -13.28 -6.52
CA THR A 513 -12.25 -14.63 -6.27
C THR A 513 -11.39 -15.46 -5.32
N TYR A 514 -10.07 -15.41 -5.44
CA TYR A 514 -9.16 -16.18 -4.56
C TYR A 514 -9.13 -15.69 -3.10
N LYS A 515 -9.62 -14.46 -2.83
CA LYS A 515 -9.75 -13.91 -1.46
C LYS A 515 -10.94 -14.48 -0.69
N ARG A 516 -11.86 -15.12 -1.40
CA ARG A 516 -12.96 -15.94 -0.91
C ARG A 516 -13.86 -15.28 0.15
N LEU A 517 -14.17 -13.97 -0.02
CA LEU A 517 -15.13 -13.27 0.84
C LEU A 517 -16.47 -14.03 0.93
N HIS A 518 -16.86 -14.74 -0.13
CA HIS A 518 -18.11 -15.50 -0.20
C HIS A 518 -18.22 -16.62 0.86
N LEU A 519 -17.11 -17.09 1.46
CA LEU A 519 -17.17 -18.16 2.48
C LEU A 519 -18.06 -17.78 3.67
N VAL A 520 -18.14 -16.49 4.02
CA VAL A 520 -19.03 -16.03 5.09
C VAL A 520 -20.52 -16.16 4.74
N ALA A 521 -20.86 -16.31 3.46
CA ALA A 521 -22.22 -16.46 2.95
C ALA A 521 -22.57 -17.92 2.56
N LEU A 522 -21.61 -18.85 2.57
CA LEU A 522 -21.87 -20.25 2.22
C LEU A 522 -22.71 -20.99 3.25
N LEU A 523 -22.66 -20.58 4.51
CA LEU A 523 -23.39 -21.17 5.63
C LEU A 523 -24.30 -20.12 6.28
N PRO A 524 -25.36 -19.65 5.60
CA PRO A 524 -26.15 -18.50 6.03
C PRO A 524 -26.82 -18.70 7.39
N ASP A 525 -27.30 -19.90 7.70
CA ASP A 525 -27.93 -20.17 8.99
C ASP A 525 -26.95 -19.99 10.16
N ARG A 526 -25.71 -20.42 9.99
CA ARG A 526 -24.65 -20.21 11.01
C ARG A 526 -24.28 -18.72 11.14
N ALA A 527 -24.17 -18.02 10.01
CA ALA A 527 -23.92 -16.59 10.02
C ALA A 527 -25.01 -15.81 10.75
N LEU A 528 -26.29 -16.15 10.48
CA LEU A 528 -27.45 -15.53 11.14
C LEU A 528 -27.50 -15.88 12.64
N ALA A 529 -27.16 -17.12 13.02
CA ALA A 529 -27.08 -17.52 14.43
C ALA A 529 -26.00 -16.71 15.21
N LEU A 530 -24.85 -16.45 14.61
CA LEU A 530 -23.82 -15.58 15.19
C LEU A 530 -24.30 -14.13 15.34
N LEU A 531 -25.01 -13.59 14.34
CA LEU A 531 -25.52 -12.23 14.37
C LEU A 531 -26.68 -12.06 15.37
N GLY A 532 -27.54 -13.07 15.54
CA GLY A 532 -28.77 -13.02 16.34
C GLY A 532 -28.70 -13.71 17.70
N GLY A 533 -27.64 -14.44 18.01
CA GLY A 533 -27.53 -15.30 19.18
C GLY A 533 -27.38 -14.58 20.52
N GLN A 534 -27.21 -15.36 21.60
CA GLN A 534 -27.03 -14.84 22.96
C GLN A 534 -25.77 -13.95 23.09
N HIS A 535 -24.71 -14.26 22.36
CA HIS A 535 -23.48 -13.52 22.26
C HIS A 535 -23.30 -12.99 20.82
N PRO A 536 -24.05 -11.94 20.45
CA PRO A 536 -24.12 -11.50 19.06
C PRO A 536 -22.79 -10.88 18.61
N VAL A 537 -22.42 -11.17 17.37
CA VAL A 537 -21.28 -10.52 16.70
C VAL A 537 -21.78 -9.44 15.74
N GLN A 538 -20.87 -8.61 15.28
CA GLN A 538 -21.12 -7.66 14.20
C GLN A 538 -20.00 -7.73 13.15
N PHE A 539 -20.40 -7.63 11.88
CA PHE A 539 -19.49 -7.73 10.75
C PHE A 539 -19.32 -6.38 10.03
N VAL A 540 -18.08 -6.06 9.69
CA VAL A 540 -17.77 -4.92 8.82
C VAL A 540 -17.02 -5.40 7.61
N PHE A 541 -17.60 -5.13 6.43
CA PHE A 541 -17.04 -5.47 5.13
C PHE A 541 -16.67 -4.18 4.39
N ALA A 542 -15.53 -4.17 3.71
CA ALA A 542 -15.16 -3.12 2.78
C ALA A 542 -14.24 -3.67 1.68
N GLY A 543 -14.29 -3.08 0.50
CA GLY A 543 -13.38 -3.48 -0.58
C GLY A 543 -13.93 -3.14 -1.96
N LYS A 544 -13.01 -3.10 -2.91
CA LYS A 544 -13.29 -2.81 -4.32
C LYS A 544 -12.95 -4.02 -5.18
N ALA A 545 -13.87 -4.42 -6.07
CA ALA A 545 -13.58 -5.35 -7.15
C ALA A 545 -12.97 -4.59 -8.33
N HIS A 546 -12.05 -5.20 -9.08
CA HIS A 546 -11.52 -4.56 -10.30
C HIS A 546 -12.68 -4.27 -11.28
N PRO A 547 -12.67 -3.15 -12.04
CA PRO A 547 -13.74 -2.80 -12.95
C PRO A 547 -14.12 -3.92 -13.93
N ASP A 548 -13.15 -4.68 -14.42
CA ASP A 548 -13.33 -5.77 -15.37
C ASP A 548 -13.59 -7.15 -14.70
N ASP A 549 -13.51 -7.25 -13.37
CA ASP A 549 -13.72 -8.52 -12.65
C ASP A 549 -15.19 -8.68 -12.25
N THR A 550 -16.00 -9.15 -13.23
CA THR A 550 -17.44 -9.38 -13.02
C THR A 550 -17.71 -10.44 -11.97
N ALA A 551 -16.84 -11.46 -11.83
CA ALA A 551 -16.99 -12.50 -10.83
C ALA A 551 -16.79 -11.94 -9.41
N ALA A 552 -15.78 -11.05 -9.22
CA ALA A 552 -15.58 -10.38 -7.96
C ALA A 552 -16.72 -9.40 -7.61
N LYS A 553 -17.30 -8.71 -8.61
CA LYS A 553 -18.49 -7.86 -8.41
C LYS A 553 -19.70 -8.67 -7.96
N GLU A 554 -19.86 -9.89 -8.48
CA GLU A 554 -20.91 -10.80 -8.02
C GLU A 554 -20.71 -11.23 -6.57
N VAL A 555 -19.46 -11.45 -6.12
CA VAL A 555 -19.16 -11.69 -4.68
C VAL A 555 -19.59 -10.51 -3.82
N VAL A 556 -19.33 -9.26 -4.26
CA VAL A 556 -19.82 -8.06 -3.56
C VAL A 556 -21.34 -8.11 -3.43
N ARG A 557 -22.05 -8.42 -4.51
CA ARG A 557 -23.52 -8.49 -4.54
C ARG A 557 -24.06 -9.56 -3.60
N GLN A 558 -23.45 -10.74 -3.54
CA GLN A 558 -23.82 -11.83 -2.64
C GLN A 558 -23.69 -11.42 -1.18
N VAL A 559 -22.54 -10.84 -0.80
CA VAL A 559 -22.34 -10.37 0.59
C VAL A 559 -23.31 -9.23 0.92
N PHE A 560 -23.52 -8.31 -0.02
CA PHE A 560 -24.47 -7.23 0.16
C PHE A 560 -25.90 -7.70 0.33
N SER A 561 -26.30 -8.82 -0.28
CA SER A 561 -27.64 -9.38 -0.15
C SER A 561 -27.95 -9.89 1.27
N LEU A 562 -26.95 -10.16 2.10
CA LEU A 562 -27.15 -10.53 3.51
C LEU A 562 -27.91 -9.45 4.30
N LYS A 563 -27.87 -8.19 3.86
CA LYS A 563 -28.63 -7.09 4.48
C LYS A 563 -30.15 -7.33 4.54
N TRP A 564 -30.68 -8.14 3.61
CA TRP A 564 -32.10 -8.43 3.51
C TRP A 564 -32.57 -9.50 4.51
N ALA A 565 -31.64 -10.21 5.16
CA ALA A 565 -32.00 -11.19 6.16
C ALA A 565 -32.55 -10.50 7.43
N PRO A 566 -33.63 -11.01 8.02
CA PRO A 566 -34.20 -10.46 9.23
C PRO A 566 -33.18 -10.35 10.35
N GLY A 567 -33.11 -9.18 11.02
CA GLY A 567 -32.20 -8.95 12.15
C GLY A 567 -30.76 -8.61 11.80
N VAL A 568 -30.37 -8.60 10.51
CA VAL A 568 -28.98 -8.30 10.07
C VAL A 568 -28.76 -6.81 9.86
N ALA A 569 -29.76 -6.02 9.53
CA ALA A 569 -29.65 -4.62 9.07
C ALA A 569 -28.79 -3.71 9.96
N GLY A 570 -28.76 -3.95 11.26
CA GLY A 570 -27.96 -3.16 12.21
C GLY A 570 -26.67 -3.84 12.69
N ARG A 571 -26.34 -5.06 12.19
CA ARG A 571 -25.18 -5.84 12.71
C ARG A 571 -24.20 -6.26 11.63
N ALA A 572 -24.50 -5.94 10.38
CA ALA A 572 -23.58 -6.11 9.25
C ALA A 572 -23.56 -4.85 8.41
N ALA A 573 -22.37 -4.32 8.14
CA ALA A 573 -22.16 -3.13 7.33
C ALA A 573 -21.23 -3.46 6.17
N VAL A 574 -21.61 -3.02 4.95
CA VAL A 574 -20.75 -2.95 3.79
C VAL A 574 -20.44 -1.48 3.55
N LEU A 575 -19.19 -1.09 3.74
CA LEU A 575 -18.73 0.30 3.58
C LEU A 575 -18.15 0.48 2.18
N GLU A 576 -18.64 1.51 1.50
CA GLU A 576 -18.22 1.82 0.14
C GLU A 576 -16.88 2.55 0.09
N ASP A 577 -16.26 2.50 -1.07
CA ASP A 577 -15.06 3.28 -1.42
C ASP A 577 -13.88 3.06 -0.44
N TYR A 578 -13.50 1.80 -0.27
CA TYR A 578 -12.39 1.40 0.58
C TYR A 578 -11.08 2.09 0.17
N ASP A 579 -10.48 2.82 1.10
CA ASP A 579 -9.27 3.62 0.93
C ASP A 579 -8.33 3.51 2.15
N ILE A 580 -7.17 4.19 2.13
CA ILE A 580 -6.19 4.17 3.25
C ILE A 580 -6.80 4.71 4.56
N PRO A 581 -7.50 5.86 4.61
CA PRO A 581 -8.13 6.33 5.82
C PRO A 581 -9.12 5.35 6.43
N LEU A 582 -10.01 4.79 5.60
CA LEU A 582 -10.96 3.77 6.07
C LEU A 582 -10.24 2.50 6.53
N ALA A 583 -9.21 2.07 5.82
CA ALA A 583 -8.38 0.93 6.21
C ALA A 583 -7.76 1.12 7.60
N GLY A 584 -7.23 2.31 7.89
CA GLY A 584 -6.67 2.66 9.20
C GLY A 584 -7.67 2.45 10.33
N HIS A 585 -8.88 2.97 10.19
CA HIS A 585 -9.95 2.78 11.18
C HIS A 585 -10.38 1.32 11.36
N LEU A 586 -10.50 0.59 10.25
CA LEU A 586 -10.92 -0.81 10.28
C LEU A 586 -9.88 -1.70 10.97
N VAL A 587 -8.60 -1.61 10.59
CA VAL A 587 -7.54 -2.44 11.21
C VAL A 587 -7.31 -2.07 12.68
N ALA A 588 -7.51 -0.80 13.05
CA ALA A 588 -7.42 -0.36 14.45
C ALA A 588 -8.63 -0.82 15.27
N GLY A 589 -9.84 -0.82 14.72
CA GLY A 589 -11.09 -1.00 15.48
C GLY A 589 -11.69 -2.42 15.45
N CYS A 590 -11.41 -3.28 14.46
CA CYS A 590 -11.91 -4.65 14.45
C CYS A 590 -11.19 -5.55 15.46
N ASP A 591 -11.93 -6.32 16.25
CA ASP A 591 -11.37 -7.24 17.24
C ASP A 591 -10.76 -8.48 16.59
N VAL A 592 -11.41 -8.97 15.54
CA VAL A 592 -10.92 -10.08 14.72
C VAL A 592 -10.79 -9.62 13.27
N TRP A 593 -9.62 -9.85 12.70
CA TRP A 593 -9.35 -9.61 11.28
C TRP A 593 -9.34 -10.93 10.52
N VAL A 594 -10.32 -11.09 9.64
CA VAL A 594 -10.51 -12.35 8.89
C VAL A 594 -9.79 -12.28 7.55
N ASN A 595 -9.07 -13.36 7.20
CA ASN A 595 -8.37 -13.50 5.93
C ASN A 595 -8.51 -14.93 5.40
N LEU A 596 -9.20 -15.11 4.26
CA LEU A 596 -9.60 -16.41 3.74
C LEU A 596 -9.03 -16.70 2.34
N PRO A 597 -7.74 -16.47 2.07
CA PRO A 597 -7.20 -16.71 0.75
C PRO A 597 -7.28 -18.19 0.37
N ARG A 598 -7.37 -18.47 -0.94
CA ARG A 598 -7.17 -19.83 -1.45
C ARG A 598 -5.66 -20.11 -1.49
N PRO A 599 -5.17 -21.08 -0.73
CA PRO A 599 -3.74 -21.43 -0.81
C PRO A 599 -3.37 -21.99 -2.21
N PRO A 600 -2.19 -21.67 -2.72
CA PRO A 600 -1.12 -20.85 -2.16
C PRO A 600 -1.11 -19.41 -2.74
N ASN A 601 -2.27 -18.79 -2.93
CA ASN A 601 -2.42 -17.56 -3.73
C ASN A 601 -2.28 -16.26 -2.92
N GLU A 602 -1.98 -16.32 -1.62
CA GLU A 602 -1.64 -15.13 -0.83
C GLU A 602 -0.13 -14.95 -0.76
N ALA A 603 0.40 -13.95 -1.45
CA ALA A 603 1.84 -13.69 -1.43
C ALA A 603 2.32 -13.26 -0.03
N SER A 604 1.57 -12.41 0.65
CA SER A 604 1.90 -11.96 2.00
C SER A 604 0.65 -11.66 2.84
N GLY A 605 -0.15 -10.62 2.51
CA GLY A 605 -1.37 -10.27 3.24
C GLY A 605 -1.14 -9.29 4.39
N THR A 606 -0.62 -8.08 4.11
CA THR A 606 -0.19 -7.10 5.12
C THR A 606 -1.31 -6.50 5.99
N SER A 607 -2.60 -6.66 5.63
CA SER A 607 -3.71 -6.09 6.41
C SER A 607 -3.83 -6.71 7.82
N GLY A 608 -3.57 -8.02 7.95
CA GLY A 608 -3.53 -8.69 9.25
C GLY A 608 -2.40 -8.19 10.14
N MET A 609 -1.22 -7.92 9.57
CA MET A 609 -0.10 -7.33 10.30
C MET A 609 -0.48 -5.99 10.93
N LYS A 610 -1.21 -5.15 10.18
CA LYS A 610 -1.72 -3.84 10.65
C LYS A 610 -2.71 -3.98 11.79
N SER A 611 -3.66 -4.93 11.68
CA SER A 611 -4.64 -5.20 12.73
C SER A 611 -3.97 -5.67 14.03
N CYS A 612 -2.98 -6.56 13.93
CA CYS A 612 -2.24 -7.06 15.09
C CYS A 612 -1.53 -5.94 15.87
N LEU A 613 -1.00 -4.91 15.20
CA LEU A 613 -0.40 -3.74 15.85
C LEU A 613 -1.40 -2.97 16.71
N GLY A 614 -2.68 -2.91 16.29
CA GLY A 614 -3.77 -2.29 17.03
C GLY A 614 -4.39 -3.17 18.13
N GLY A 615 -3.81 -4.35 18.38
CA GLY A 615 -4.34 -5.32 19.33
C GLY A 615 -5.52 -6.13 18.80
N GLY A 616 -5.83 -6.05 17.49
CA GLY A 616 -6.74 -6.98 16.83
C GLY A 616 -6.11 -8.37 16.71
N LEU A 617 -6.95 -9.41 16.64
CA LEU A 617 -6.50 -10.79 16.51
C LEU A 617 -6.75 -11.32 15.10
N GLN A 618 -5.80 -12.08 14.57
CA GLN A 618 -5.89 -12.64 13.24
C GLN A 618 -6.61 -13.98 13.24
N LEU A 619 -7.61 -14.16 12.36
CA LEU A 619 -8.17 -15.45 11.98
C LEU A 619 -7.96 -15.63 10.48
N SER A 620 -7.11 -16.56 10.08
CA SER A 620 -6.72 -16.68 8.67
C SER A 620 -6.38 -18.10 8.27
N VAL A 621 -6.55 -18.38 6.97
CA VAL A 621 -5.93 -19.54 6.35
C VAL A 621 -4.41 -19.43 6.47
N LEU A 622 -3.72 -20.56 6.69
CA LEU A 622 -2.25 -20.67 6.75
C LEU A 622 -1.64 -20.50 5.36
N ASP A 623 -1.59 -19.23 4.92
CA ASP A 623 -0.97 -18.82 3.66
C ASP A 623 -0.28 -17.46 3.84
N GLY A 624 0.60 -17.06 2.91
CA GLY A 624 1.35 -15.82 2.98
C GLY A 624 2.10 -15.67 4.30
N TRP A 625 1.99 -14.50 4.94
CA TRP A 625 2.68 -14.20 6.20
C TRP A 625 2.19 -15.04 7.39
N TRP A 626 0.89 -15.43 7.39
CA TRP A 626 0.30 -16.15 8.51
C TRP A 626 0.87 -17.56 8.65
N SER A 627 1.31 -18.19 7.55
CA SER A 627 1.98 -19.49 7.58
C SER A 627 3.32 -19.51 8.35
N GLU A 628 3.94 -18.34 8.54
CA GLU A 628 5.17 -18.20 9.30
C GLU A 628 4.98 -17.45 10.64
N ALA A 629 3.84 -16.79 10.83
CA ALA A 629 3.55 -15.96 12.01
C ALA A 629 2.79 -16.71 13.10
N PHE A 630 1.88 -17.60 12.71
CA PHE A 630 1.02 -18.34 13.64
C PHE A 630 1.83 -19.30 14.51
N ASP A 631 1.63 -19.23 15.85
CA ASP A 631 2.32 -20.07 16.82
C ASP A 631 1.37 -20.86 17.73
N GLY A 632 0.06 -20.85 17.44
CA GLY A 632 -0.99 -21.51 18.22
C GLY A 632 -1.50 -20.69 19.41
N SER A 633 -0.88 -19.54 19.73
CA SER A 633 -1.23 -18.72 20.90
C SER A 633 -1.51 -17.24 20.58
N ASN A 634 -1.31 -16.83 19.31
CA ASN A 634 -1.34 -15.43 18.89
C ASN A 634 -2.47 -15.10 17.90
N GLY A 635 -3.45 -15.98 17.76
CA GLY A 635 -4.61 -15.86 16.87
C GLY A 635 -5.18 -17.25 16.51
N TRP A 636 -5.90 -17.34 15.39
CA TRP A 636 -6.53 -18.58 14.91
C TRP A 636 -6.13 -18.89 13.47
N ALA A 637 -6.06 -20.19 13.16
CA ALA A 637 -5.65 -20.65 11.85
C ALA A 637 -6.65 -21.67 11.26
N ILE A 638 -6.99 -21.48 9.99
CA ILE A 638 -7.62 -22.48 9.14
C ILE A 638 -6.49 -23.17 8.35
N GLN A 639 -6.54 -24.50 8.19
CA GLN A 639 -5.51 -25.24 7.48
C GLN A 639 -5.35 -24.72 6.03
N GLY A 640 -4.11 -24.63 5.57
CA GLY A 640 -3.76 -24.09 4.26
C GLY A 640 -3.54 -25.18 3.20
N ASP A 641 -4.33 -26.25 3.23
CA ASP A 641 -4.22 -27.35 2.28
C ASP A 641 -4.63 -26.91 0.87
N VAL A 642 -3.84 -27.32 -0.12
CA VAL A 642 -4.14 -27.08 -1.53
C VAL A 642 -5.01 -28.23 -2.04
N ASP A 643 -6.18 -27.92 -2.60
CA ASP A 643 -7.10 -28.88 -3.17
C ASP A 643 -7.51 -28.45 -4.59
N ASN A 644 -7.57 -29.38 -5.51
CA ASN A 644 -8.03 -29.14 -6.87
C ASN A 644 -9.57 -29.03 -6.95
N ASP A 645 -10.31 -29.63 -6.01
CA ASP A 645 -11.75 -29.41 -5.87
C ASP A 645 -11.99 -28.13 -5.05
N HIS A 646 -12.08 -27.03 -5.74
CA HIS A 646 -12.25 -25.71 -5.15
C HIS A 646 -13.55 -25.56 -4.38
N ALA A 647 -14.63 -26.22 -4.80
CA ALA A 647 -15.94 -26.14 -4.12
C ALA A 647 -15.91 -26.91 -2.80
N ALA A 648 -15.33 -28.11 -2.80
CA ALA A 648 -15.14 -28.90 -1.59
C ALA A 648 -14.21 -28.20 -0.60
N GLN A 649 -13.12 -27.59 -1.09
CA GLN A 649 -12.22 -26.79 -0.27
C GLN A 649 -12.94 -25.59 0.37
N ASP A 650 -13.71 -24.83 -0.41
CA ASP A 650 -14.45 -23.67 0.09
C ASP A 650 -15.45 -24.08 1.19
N MET A 651 -16.13 -25.20 1.01
CA MET A 651 -17.08 -25.69 2.03
C MET A 651 -16.36 -26.14 3.32
N ARG A 652 -15.24 -26.87 3.21
CA ARG A 652 -14.43 -27.25 4.39
C ARG A 652 -13.92 -26.04 5.16
N ASP A 653 -13.37 -25.05 4.43
CA ASP A 653 -12.82 -23.84 5.04
C ASP A 653 -13.93 -22.95 5.64
N ALA A 654 -15.12 -22.90 5.04
CA ALA A 654 -16.29 -22.26 5.62
C ALA A 654 -16.72 -22.92 6.94
N HIS A 655 -16.79 -24.25 6.97
CA HIS A 655 -17.08 -24.98 8.23
C HIS A 655 -16.02 -24.70 9.29
N ALA A 656 -14.73 -24.75 8.94
CA ALA A 656 -13.64 -24.45 9.86
C ALA A 656 -13.69 -23.00 10.39
N LEU A 657 -14.02 -22.03 9.53
CA LEU A 657 -14.24 -20.64 9.94
C LEU A 657 -15.33 -20.53 11.03
N PHE A 658 -16.52 -21.10 10.77
CA PHE A 658 -17.63 -21.02 11.70
C PHE A 658 -17.38 -21.83 12.97
N ASP A 659 -16.72 -23.00 12.87
CA ASP A 659 -16.33 -23.78 14.06
C ASP A 659 -15.39 -22.98 14.98
N LEU A 660 -14.40 -22.29 14.44
CA LEU A 660 -13.52 -21.43 15.23
C LEU A 660 -14.29 -20.25 15.84
N LEU A 661 -15.16 -19.60 15.07
CA LEU A 661 -15.95 -18.47 15.55
C LEU A 661 -16.88 -18.90 16.72
N GLU A 662 -17.61 -20.00 16.57
CA GLU A 662 -18.62 -20.46 17.54
C GLU A 662 -18.00 -21.08 18.78
N ARG A 663 -16.93 -21.87 18.64
CA ARG A 663 -16.37 -22.66 19.75
C ARG A 663 -15.23 -21.98 20.49
N GLU A 664 -14.52 -21.04 19.84
CA GLU A 664 -13.32 -20.43 20.43
C GLU A 664 -13.43 -18.91 20.51
N VAL A 665 -13.65 -18.23 19.38
CA VAL A 665 -13.56 -16.77 19.29
C VAL A 665 -14.63 -16.08 20.11
N VAL A 666 -15.91 -16.43 19.88
CA VAL A 666 -17.05 -15.82 20.56
C VAL A 666 -17.02 -16.13 22.06
N PRO A 667 -16.87 -17.40 22.51
CA PRO A 667 -16.79 -17.68 23.94
C PRO A 667 -15.64 -16.94 24.62
N MET A 668 -14.44 -16.91 24.02
CA MET A 668 -13.28 -16.25 24.60
C MET A 668 -13.48 -14.73 24.75
N PHE A 669 -14.15 -14.08 23.79
CA PHE A 669 -14.41 -12.64 23.85
C PHE A 669 -15.42 -12.29 24.94
N TYR A 670 -16.46 -13.11 25.17
CA TYR A 670 -17.53 -12.84 26.13
C TYR A 670 -17.27 -13.40 27.52
N GLU A 671 -16.24 -14.25 27.72
CA GLU A 671 -15.78 -14.70 29.03
C GLU A 671 -15.10 -13.54 29.76
N ARG A 672 -15.79 -12.96 30.76
CA ARG A 672 -15.33 -11.81 31.53
C ARG A 672 -15.06 -12.20 32.98
N ASP A 673 -13.99 -11.62 33.56
CA ASP A 673 -13.78 -11.65 35.01
C ASP A 673 -14.71 -10.68 35.75
N ALA A 674 -14.52 -10.56 37.07
CA ALA A 674 -15.33 -9.66 37.92
C ALA A 674 -15.21 -8.18 37.54
N ASP A 675 -14.10 -7.77 36.92
CA ASP A 675 -13.83 -6.41 36.45
C ASP A 675 -14.27 -6.19 35.00
N GLY A 676 -14.91 -7.18 34.35
CA GLY A 676 -15.37 -7.12 32.97
C GLY A 676 -14.26 -7.30 31.93
N VAL A 677 -13.08 -7.80 32.32
CA VAL A 677 -11.93 -8.00 31.43
C VAL A 677 -11.88 -9.44 30.91
N PRO A 678 -11.75 -9.67 29.58
CA PRO A 678 -11.59 -11.00 29.02
C PRO A 678 -10.12 -11.45 29.12
N GLN A 679 -9.72 -12.03 30.23
CA GLN A 679 -8.32 -12.34 30.54
C GLN A 679 -7.63 -13.21 29.49
N ARG A 680 -8.32 -14.24 28.96
CA ARG A 680 -7.77 -15.11 27.90
C ARG A 680 -7.56 -14.34 26.58
N TRP A 681 -8.52 -13.47 26.24
CA TRP A 681 -8.42 -12.60 25.06
C TRP A 681 -7.22 -11.64 25.17
N VAL A 682 -7.08 -10.97 26.32
CA VAL A 682 -5.97 -10.04 26.58
C VAL A 682 -4.63 -10.76 26.57
N ALA A 683 -4.55 -11.99 27.07
CA ALA A 683 -3.33 -12.80 27.00
C ALA A 683 -2.93 -13.08 25.54
N MET A 684 -3.89 -13.41 24.67
CA MET A 684 -3.66 -13.58 23.22
C MET A 684 -3.25 -12.27 22.55
N MET A 685 -3.86 -11.13 22.92
CA MET A 685 -3.45 -9.79 22.43
C MET A 685 -1.99 -9.50 22.75
N ARG A 686 -1.57 -9.72 24.00
CA ARG A 686 -0.15 -9.56 24.42
C ARG A 686 0.77 -10.42 23.57
N ARG A 687 0.43 -11.70 23.43
CA ARG A 687 1.21 -12.62 22.61
C ARG A 687 1.30 -12.18 21.16
N SER A 688 0.17 -11.74 20.58
CA SER A 688 0.12 -11.19 19.22
C SER A 688 1.04 -9.98 19.05
N LEU A 689 0.95 -8.97 19.94
CA LEU A 689 1.81 -7.78 19.90
C LEU A 689 3.30 -8.12 20.00
N MET A 690 3.67 -8.97 20.96
CA MET A 690 5.07 -9.35 21.21
C MET A 690 5.69 -10.19 20.10
N THR A 691 4.89 -11.01 19.40
CA THR A 691 5.39 -11.89 18.31
C THR A 691 5.34 -11.22 16.95
N HIS A 692 4.33 -10.41 16.67
CA HIS A 692 4.12 -9.79 15.37
C HIS A 692 4.82 -8.43 15.24
N GLY A 693 4.80 -7.60 16.29
CA GLY A 693 5.39 -6.27 16.27
C GLY A 693 6.81 -6.25 15.71
N PRO A 694 7.78 -6.97 16.30
CA PRO A 694 9.16 -6.95 15.82
C PRO A 694 9.31 -7.62 14.45
N ARG A 695 8.61 -8.72 14.20
CA ARG A 695 8.84 -9.55 12.99
C ARG A 695 8.23 -8.98 11.72
N PHE A 696 7.15 -8.20 11.85
CA PHE A 696 6.39 -7.70 10.70
C PHE A 696 6.33 -6.16 10.65
N SER A 697 7.29 -5.49 11.28
CA SER A 697 7.54 -4.06 11.11
C SER A 697 8.25 -3.77 9.79
N ALA A 698 7.97 -2.61 9.19
CA ALA A 698 8.72 -2.13 8.03
C ALA A 698 10.20 -1.87 8.39
N THR A 699 10.51 -1.56 9.64
CA THR A 699 11.88 -1.43 10.17
C THR A 699 12.66 -2.71 9.92
N ARG A 700 12.15 -3.87 10.39
CA ARG A 700 12.78 -5.16 10.17
C ARG A 700 12.90 -5.46 8.66
N MET A 701 11.83 -5.22 7.88
CA MET A 701 11.84 -5.44 6.43
C MET A 701 12.96 -4.64 5.73
N LEU A 702 13.09 -3.34 6.03
CA LEU A 702 14.14 -2.52 5.42
C LEU A 702 15.55 -2.87 5.92
N VAL A 703 15.70 -3.30 7.17
CA VAL A 703 16.97 -3.84 7.68
C VAL A 703 17.36 -5.10 6.91
N ASP A 704 16.41 -6.00 6.63
CA ASP A 704 16.66 -7.18 5.80
C ASP A 704 17.08 -6.80 4.37
N TYR A 705 16.41 -5.84 3.72
CA TYR A 705 16.83 -5.32 2.40
C TYR A 705 18.22 -4.70 2.45
N ALA A 706 18.48 -3.87 3.45
CA ALA A 706 19.76 -3.17 3.62
C ALA A 706 20.94 -4.11 3.90
N SER A 707 20.71 -5.24 4.55
CA SER A 707 21.76 -6.20 4.93
C SER A 707 21.94 -7.36 3.94
N ARG A 708 20.87 -7.74 3.21
CA ARG A 708 20.87 -8.99 2.43
C ARG A 708 20.65 -8.81 0.93
N VAL A 709 20.03 -7.69 0.51
CA VAL A 709 19.58 -7.50 -0.88
C VAL A 709 20.33 -6.33 -1.56
N TYR A 710 20.46 -5.20 -0.90
CA TYR A 710 21.08 -4.00 -1.49
C TYR A 710 22.61 -4.04 -1.56
N PRO A 711 23.37 -4.62 -0.62
CA PRO A 711 24.81 -4.71 -0.75
C PRO A 711 25.20 -5.52 -1.99
N HIS A 712 26.33 -5.17 -2.60
CA HIS A 712 26.96 -6.06 -3.57
C HIS A 712 27.55 -7.24 -2.81
N ALA A 713 27.38 -8.45 -3.35
CA ALA A 713 27.92 -9.68 -2.78
C ALA A 713 29.45 -9.69 -2.78
#